data_9639c6bf48e392d7862220dfdeba4c7d
#
_entry.id   9639c6bf48e392d7862220dfdeba4c7d
#
_cell.length_a   1.000
_cell.length_b   1.000
_cell.length_c   1.000
_cell.angle_alpha   90.00
_cell.angle_beta   90.00
_cell.angle_gamma   90.00
#
_symmetry.space_group_name_H-M   'P 1'
#
loop_
_entity.id
_entity.type
_entity.pdbx_description
1 polymer ?
#
loop_
_entity_poly.entity_id
_entity_poly.type
_entity_poly.pdbx_seq_one_letter_code
_entity_poly.pdbx_strand_id
1 'polypeptide(L)'
;MARHRRIVLGGWVLLVLLCGAGYQALHDRLGAPDYTVPGSGSNRVEQLAAEYFSQLGAEQDVIVFHSDRYRADAPEFRAAVDSAVATTRATEGVAGVVGPFDGIPSIQISEDRHTAFGIVGLNGSMAERVDVAIRVQSALGSEPGIGDGEIEASITGYAPIQADLMAIETADMQRAEGIGLPVAAAVLVLALGAAVAATIPITVTVAGIAVGVGVLFGLTTFLTFDSLMLSVATMIATGTAIDYAMFIVSRFNEESTRRDIRDRRARADIEAAIGVALDTTGRTVLASGIIVMISLCSLAVVGLPMLTGIAIGVVTAVVATLAAAFTLLPALLAVLGPAINRGALPARLRPAETRSATASNNWARWARLVMGRPVLFGALGVGTLLLAAFPITGIQYGVDMGIGSLGERPSGRATTLVEDNFGPGLLGPITLVATGPDEGPLTASASTGVAAFVDGLSADERVVRVIPQQANGRVLATVVPRDTFDSTAVAELTADIRAEADGVTGAQIHIGGTSAAFADVSERITDRLFLVIGLVLTVSLAFLVFAFRSIVLAFKAILLNLLATGAALGITVAVFQHGIGESLLGFESTGFLQVYLPMLVFAVLFGLSMDYEVFLIRRMKEAWDRNPDNAVAVAEGLQRTARPITAAAAIMVAVFASFVTADVLELQQIGFALAVAIALDALIVRLVLVPAFMQMFGRWNWWLPRFGSAREESVRSH
;
A
#
# COMPACT_ATOMS: atom_id res chain seq x y z
N MET A 1 -18.62 -27.72 -9.96
CA MET A 1 -19.11 -26.34 -10.16
C MET A 1 -20.00 -26.22 -11.39
N ALA A 2 -19.55 -26.49 -12.62
CA ALA A 2 -20.36 -26.35 -13.85
C ALA A 2 -21.67 -27.16 -13.86
N ARG A 3 -21.67 -28.38 -13.31
CA ARG A 3 -22.88 -29.24 -13.20
C ARG A 3 -23.95 -28.69 -12.25
N HIS A 4 -23.54 -28.04 -11.14
CA HIS A 4 -24.43 -27.46 -10.13
C HIS A 4 -24.49 -25.93 -10.21
N ARG A 5 -24.34 -25.38 -11.42
CA ARG A 5 -24.21 -23.94 -11.70
C ARG A 5 -25.25 -23.05 -11.01
N ARG A 6 -26.53 -23.50 -10.94
CA ARG A 6 -27.61 -22.71 -10.32
C ARG A 6 -27.43 -22.60 -8.80
N ILE A 7 -26.99 -23.68 -8.15
CA ILE A 7 -26.71 -23.69 -6.72
C ILE A 7 -25.50 -22.82 -6.40
N VAL A 8 -24.44 -22.94 -7.22
CA VAL A 8 -23.22 -22.12 -7.06
C VAL A 8 -23.54 -20.63 -7.26
N LEU A 9 -24.28 -20.26 -8.30
CA LEU A 9 -24.67 -18.86 -8.54
C LEU A 9 -25.58 -18.34 -7.42
N GLY A 10 -26.58 -19.13 -6.98
CA GLY A 10 -27.44 -18.74 -5.85
C GLY A 10 -26.63 -18.57 -4.55
N GLY A 11 -25.69 -19.47 -4.28
CA GLY A 11 -24.78 -19.36 -3.14
C GLY A 11 -23.89 -18.12 -3.18
N TRP A 12 -23.34 -17.79 -4.36
CA TRP A 12 -22.54 -16.55 -4.53
C TRP A 12 -23.37 -15.29 -4.41
N VAL A 13 -24.58 -15.26 -4.97
CA VAL A 13 -25.49 -14.10 -4.78
C VAL A 13 -25.81 -13.89 -3.31
N LEU A 14 -26.16 -14.97 -2.59
CA LEU A 14 -26.40 -14.90 -1.15
C LEU A 14 -25.16 -14.41 -0.40
N LEU A 15 -23.98 -14.96 -0.72
CA LEU A 15 -22.71 -14.61 -0.07
C LEU A 15 -22.36 -13.14 -0.31
N VAL A 16 -22.48 -12.66 -1.55
CA VAL A 16 -22.24 -11.26 -1.91
C VAL A 16 -23.22 -10.31 -1.21
N LEU A 17 -24.49 -10.68 -1.09
CA LEU A 17 -25.48 -9.87 -0.37
C LEU A 17 -25.18 -9.81 1.12
N LEU A 18 -24.81 -10.93 1.76
CA LEU A 18 -24.46 -10.98 3.17
C LEU A 18 -23.17 -10.21 3.46
N CYS A 19 -22.13 -10.43 2.66
CA CYS A 19 -20.84 -9.77 2.84
C CYS A 19 -20.86 -8.30 2.41
N GLY A 20 -21.61 -7.96 1.35
CA GLY A 20 -21.76 -6.58 0.89
C GLY A 20 -22.48 -5.68 1.89
N ALA A 21 -23.43 -6.23 2.66
CA ALA A 21 -24.03 -5.50 3.79
C ALA A 21 -23.02 -5.16 4.90
N GLY A 22 -21.92 -5.91 4.99
CA GLY A 22 -20.82 -5.65 5.92
C GLY A 22 -19.83 -4.56 5.47
N TYR A 23 -19.93 -4.04 4.25
CA TYR A 23 -18.98 -3.05 3.74
C TYR A 23 -18.98 -1.76 4.59
N GLN A 24 -20.16 -1.17 4.80
CA GLN A 24 -20.29 0.02 5.62
C GLN A 24 -19.83 -0.25 7.07
N ALA A 25 -20.26 -1.38 7.62
CA ALA A 25 -19.90 -1.76 8.99
C ALA A 25 -18.39 -2.07 9.14
N LEU A 26 -17.69 -2.51 8.10
CA LEU A 26 -16.24 -2.60 8.12
C LEU A 26 -15.64 -1.20 8.14
N HIS A 27 -16.10 -0.32 7.24
CA HIS A 27 -15.58 1.04 7.14
C HIS A 27 -15.68 1.80 8.48
N ASP A 28 -16.80 1.65 9.19
CA ASP A 28 -17.01 2.25 10.51
C ASP A 28 -16.11 1.65 11.62
N ARG A 29 -15.39 0.55 11.34
CA ARG A 29 -14.47 -0.11 12.28
C ARG A 29 -13.00 0.01 11.90
N LEU A 30 -12.71 0.61 10.76
CA LEU A 30 -11.33 0.88 10.37
C LEU A 30 -10.80 2.04 11.20
N GLY A 31 -9.57 1.89 11.70
CA GLY A 31 -8.81 2.97 12.31
C GLY A 31 -7.88 3.66 11.33
N ALA A 32 -7.13 4.62 11.84
CA ALA A 32 -5.97 5.18 11.14
C ALA A 32 -4.81 4.18 11.11
N PRO A 33 -3.85 4.34 10.18
CA PRO A 33 -2.64 3.54 10.14
C PRO A 33 -1.88 3.58 11.47
N ASP A 34 -1.60 2.40 12.02
CA ASP A 34 -0.89 2.27 13.30
C ASP A 34 0.61 2.07 13.04
N TYR A 35 1.36 3.15 13.24
CA TYR A 35 2.82 3.19 13.12
C TYR A 35 3.56 2.80 14.40
N THR A 36 2.85 2.35 15.44
CA THR A 36 3.49 1.94 16.70
C THR A 36 4.51 0.84 16.47
N VAL A 37 5.73 1.04 16.94
CA VAL A 37 6.79 0.02 16.94
C VAL A 37 6.79 -0.68 18.29
N PRO A 38 6.33 -1.94 18.37
CA PRO A 38 6.28 -2.63 19.66
C PRO A 38 7.68 -2.73 20.31
N GLY A 39 7.76 -2.29 21.57
CA GLY A 39 9.00 -2.32 22.35
C GLY A 39 9.98 -1.19 22.06
N SER A 40 9.62 -0.19 21.26
CA SER A 40 10.43 1.01 21.05
C SER A 40 10.35 1.99 22.22
N GLY A 41 11.28 2.98 22.22
CA GLY A 41 11.26 4.08 23.18
C GLY A 41 9.98 4.91 23.09
N SER A 42 9.52 5.20 21.89
CA SER A 42 8.27 5.96 21.66
C SER A 42 7.04 5.26 22.22
N ASN A 43 6.91 3.95 21.99
CA ASN A 43 5.81 3.16 22.54
C ASN A 43 5.87 3.13 24.07
N ARG A 44 7.09 3.09 24.66
CA ARG A 44 7.22 3.12 26.12
C ARG A 44 6.84 4.45 26.73
N VAL A 45 7.18 5.56 26.08
CA VAL A 45 6.75 6.91 26.50
C VAL A 45 5.23 7.02 26.50
N GLU A 46 4.56 6.54 25.46
CA GLU A 46 3.08 6.54 25.36
C GLU A 46 2.44 5.79 26.54
N GLN A 47 2.96 4.59 26.86
CA GLN A 47 2.47 3.81 28.00
C GLN A 47 2.70 4.51 29.35
N LEU A 48 3.91 5.05 29.59
CA LEU A 48 4.24 5.75 30.83
C LEU A 48 3.48 7.06 30.96
N ALA A 49 3.26 7.78 29.86
CA ALA A 49 2.45 9.00 29.85
C ALA A 49 1.01 8.70 30.24
N ALA A 50 0.40 7.70 29.64
CA ALA A 50 -0.97 7.29 29.96
C ALA A 50 -1.12 6.81 31.41
N GLU A 51 -0.11 6.11 31.96
CA GLU A 51 -0.14 5.56 33.33
C GLU A 51 0.10 6.62 34.41
N TYR A 52 1.10 7.49 34.23
CA TYR A 52 1.55 8.40 35.30
C TYR A 52 1.15 9.86 35.10
N PHE A 53 0.78 10.28 33.89
CA PHE A 53 0.42 11.64 33.49
C PHE A 53 -0.98 11.67 32.89
N SER A 54 -1.94 11.03 33.52
CA SER A 54 -3.28 10.75 33.02
C SER A 54 -4.08 11.96 32.49
N GLN A 55 -3.73 13.18 32.91
CA GLN A 55 -4.38 14.41 32.41
C GLN A 55 -3.89 14.82 31.01
N LEU A 56 -2.72 14.34 30.59
CA LEU A 56 -2.13 14.62 29.28
C LEU A 56 -2.47 13.55 28.26
N GLY A 57 -2.99 12.41 28.71
CA GLY A 57 -3.28 11.28 27.85
C GLY A 57 -2.05 10.61 27.23
N ALA A 58 -2.31 9.65 26.39
CA ALA A 58 -1.29 8.96 25.57
C ALA A 58 -0.85 9.82 24.38
N GLU A 59 -1.72 10.69 23.88
CA GLU A 59 -1.49 11.62 22.78
C GLU A 59 -1.96 13.03 23.18
N GLN A 60 -1.22 14.04 22.70
CA GLN A 60 -1.54 15.44 22.94
C GLN A 60 -1.83 16.11 21.60
N ASP A 61 -3.08 16.51 21.43
CA ASP A 61 -3.56 17.26 20.28
C ASP A 61 -3.80 18.73 20.65
N VAL A 62 -4.01 19.56 19.65
CA VAL A 62 -4.13 21.01 19.78
C VAL A 62 -5.50 21.47 19.30
N ILE A 63 -6.28 22.15 20.17
CA ILE A 63 -7.44 22.92 19.73
C ILE A 63 -6.99 24.33 19.44
N VAL A 64 -7.31 24.84 18.26
CA VAL A 64 -7.00 26.20 17.81
C VAL A 64 -8.28 27.02 17.75
N PHE A 65 -8.18 28.23 18.27
CA PHE A 65 -9.21 29.25 18.23
C PHE A 65 -8.69 30.44 17.46
N HIS A 66 -9.42 30.90 16.45
CA HIS A 66 -9.04 32.03 15.61
C HIS A 66 -10.20 32.98 15.36
N SER A 67 -9.93 34.29 15.31
CA SER A 67 -10.88 35.29 14.87
C SER A 67 -10.21 36.50 14.26
N ASP A 68 -10.62 36.84 13.04
CA ASP A 68 -10.20 38.07 12.39
C ASP A 68 -10.77 39.34 13.09
N ARG A 69 -11.85 39.19 13.84
CA ARG A 69 -12.58 40.29 14.47
C ARG A 69 -12.23 40.50 15.92
N TYR A 70 -12.16 39.45 16.71
CA TYR A 70 -11.96 39.53 18.15
C TYR A 70 -10.54 39.14 18.53
N ARG A 71 -9.99 39.88 19.48
CA ARG A 71 -8.72 39.51 20.11
C ARG A 71 -8.95 38.60 21.30
N ALA A 72 -7.93 37.86 21.72
CA ALA A 72 -7.99 36.90 22.81
C ALA A 72 -8.34 37.52 24.18
N ASP A 73 -8.20 38.85 24.34
CA ASP A 73 -8.62 39.60 25.52
C ASP A 73 -10.07 40.07 25.47
N ALA A 74 -10.75 39.96 24.32
CA ALA A 74 -12.15 40.31 24.19
C ALA A 74 -13.07 39.36 24.99
N PRO A 75 -14.12 39.85 25.66
CA PRO A 75 -15.03 39.01 26.44
C PRO A 75 -15.71 37.95 25.57
N GLU A 76 -16.06 38.26 24.34
CA GLU A 76 -16.72 37.36 23.38
C GLU A 76 -15.80 36.19 23.02
N PHE A 77 -14.53 36.48 22.73
CA PHE A 77 -13.53 35.45 22.42
C PHE A 77 -13.30 34.52 23.62
N ARG A 78 -13.13 35.09 24.83
CA ARG A 78 -12.96 34.32 26.05
C ARG A 78 -14.16 33.44 26.35
N ALA A 79 -15.37 33.96 26.24
CA ALA A 79 -16.59 33.20 26.54
C ALA A 79 -16.72 32.01 25.55
N ALA A 80 -16.45 32.18 24.27
CA ALA A 80 -16.47 31.11 23.29
C ALA A 80 -15.40 30.05 23.56
N VAL A 81 -14.16 30.45 23.88
CA VAL A 81 -13.08 29.55 24.24
C VAL A 81 -13.39 28.76 25.51
N ASP A 82 -13.87 29.42 26.57
CA ASP A 82 -14.24 28.76 27.84
C ASP A 82 -15.35 27.74 27.65
N SER A 83 -16.36 28.05 26.83
CA SER A 83 -17.44 27.11 26.46
C SER A 83 -16.88 25.90 25.68
N ALA A 84 -16.08 26.13 24.65
CA ALA A 84 -15.48 25.08 23.83
C ALA A 84 -14.55 24.17 24.64
N VAL A 85 -13.73 24.73 25.53
CA VAL A 85 -12.88 23.97 26.44
C VAL A 85 -13.72 23.13 27.39
N ALA A 86 -14.83 23.65 27.92
CA ALA A 86 -15.74 22.91 28.80
C ALA A 86 -16.41 21.74 28.05
N THR A 87 -16.89 21.98 26.84
CA THR A 87 -17.52 20.96 25.99
C THR A 87 -16.49 19.88 25.58
N THR A 88 -15.29 20.27 25.19
CA THR A 88 -14.22 19.30 24.88
C THR A 88 -13.87 18.45 26.10
N ARG A 89 -13.75 19.06 27.28
CA ARG A 89 -13.48 18.34 28.55
C ARG A 89 -14.57 17.35 28.92
N ALA A 90 -15.82 17.64 28.54
CA ALA A 90 -16.95 16.76 28.78
C ALA A 90 -17.08 15.62 27.74
N THR A 91 -16.34 15.68 26.65
CA THR A 91 -16.40 14.65 25.59
C THR A 91 -15.76 13.34 26.08
N GLU A 92 -16.49 12.23 25.94
CA GLU A 92 -16.00 10.90 26.35
C GLU A 92 -14.74 10.50 25.60
N GLY A 93 -13.70 10.06 26.32
CA GLY A 93 -12.39 9.68 25.79
C GLY A 93 -11.35 10.80 25.84
N VAL A 94 -11.74 12.02 26.17
CA VAL A 94 -10.79 13.09 26.47
C VAL A 94 -10.21 12.90 27.87
N ALA A 95 -8.89 12.84 27.98
CA ALA A 95 -8.18 12.68 29.25
C ALA A 95 -8.15 13.97 30.06
N GLY A 96 -7.95 15.09 29.39
CA GLY A 96 -7.92 16.42 29.97
C GLY A 96 -7.76 17.50 28.91
N VAL A 97 -8.06 18.74 29.29
CA VAL A 97 -7.90 19.91 28.42
C VAL A 97 -7.24 21.03 29.22
N VAL A 98 -6.15 21.59 28.67
CA VAL A 98 -5.51 22.81 29.17
C VAL A 98 -5.86 23.94 28.21
N GLY A 99 -6.80 24.79 28.60
CA GLY A 99 -7.20 25.93 27.80
C GLY A 99 -6.13 27.02 27.71
N PRO A 100 -6.22 27.96 26.75
CA PRO A 100 -5.24 29.01 26.57
C PRO A 100 -5.22 30.02 27.75
N PHE A 101 -6.26 30.04 28.56
CA PHE A 101 -6.34 30.90 29.75
C PHE A 101 -6.05 30.16 31.06
N ASP A 102 -6.05 28.82 31.05
CA ASP A 102 -5.74 27.97 32.23
C ASP A 102 -4.23 27.67 32.33
N GLY A 103 -3.50 27.77 31.20
CA GLY A 103 -2.08 27.42 31.09
C GLY A 103 -1.16 28.63 31.23
N ILE A 104 -0.20 28.76 30.33
CA ILE A 104 0.74 29.88 30.24
C ILE A 104 0.32 30.78 29.05
N PRO A 105 -0.49 31.83 29.27
CA PRO A 105 -1.05 32.63 28.19
C PRO A 105 -0.01 33.23 27.22
N SER A 106 1.20 33.52 27.70
CA SER A 106 2.30 34.00 26.86
C SER A 106 2.78 33.00 25.81
N ILE A 107 2.32 31.76 25.90
CA ILE A 107 2.72 30.65 25.02
C ILE A 107 1.54 30.25 24.12
N GLN A 108 0.34 30.27 24.65
CA GLN A 108 -0.86 29.75 24.02
C GLN A 108 -1.67 30.82 23.27
N ILE A 109 -1.20 32.04 23.27
CA ILE A 109 -1.82 33.17 22.52
C ILE A 109 -0.79 33.74 21.56
N SER A 110 -1.17 33.92 20.29
CA SER A 110 -0.32 34.51 19.25
C SER A 110 0.10 35.95 19.55
N GLU A 111 1.17 36.42 18.93
CA GLU A 111 1.68 37.79 19.13
C GLU A 111 0.65 38.84 18.76
N ASP A 112 -0.12 38.64 17.70
CA ASP A 112 -1.20 39.53 17.23
C ASP A 112 -2.47 39.42 18.09
N ARG A 113 -2.56 38.36 18.93
CA ARG A 113 -3.68 38.01 19.81
C ARG A 113 -4.99 37.66 19.08
N HIS A 114 -4.91 37.24 17.82
CA HIS A 114 -6.07 36.79 17.07
C HIS A 114 -6.22 35.28 17.09
N THR A 115 -5.16 34.56 17.45
CA THR A 115 -5.15 33.09 17.54
C THR A 115 -4.77 32.65 18.94
N ALA A 116 -5.42 31.62 19.44
CA ALA A 116 -5.06 30.97 20.70
C ALA A 116 -5.17 29.45 20.55
N PHE A 117 -4.39 28.70 21.32
CA PHE A 117 -4.53 27.25 21.33
C PHE A 117 -4.66 26.67 22.75
N GLY A 118 -5.37 25.54 22.83
CA GLY A 118 -5.41 24.68 24.00
C GLY A 118 -4.83 23.29 23.70
N ILE A 119 -4.36 22.60 24.72
CA ILE A 119 -3.86 21.22 24.59
C ILE A 119 -4.94 20.26 25.05
N VAL A 120 -5.20 19.22 24.25
CA VAL A 120 -6.17 18.15 24.54
C VAL A 120 -5.44 16.83 24.65
N GLY A 121 -5.59 16.18 25.79
CA GLY A 121 -5.07 14.82 25.97
C GLY A 121 -6.09 13.78 25.53
N LEU A 122 -5.66 12.83 24.68
CA LEU A 122 -6.46 11.69 24.26
C LEU A 122 -5.91 10.38 24.81
N ASN A 123 -6.79 9.47 25.23
CA ASN A 123 -6.43 8.13 25.69
C ASN A 123 -7.00 7.06 24.75
N GLY A 124 -6.47 5.85 24.88
CA GLY A 124 -6.92 4.69 24.15
C GLY A 124 -6.03 4.32 22.97
N SER A 125 -6.47 3.33 22.20
CA SER A 125 -5.83 2.93 20.94
C SER A 125 -5.96 4.02 19.88
N MET A 126 -5.18 3.95 18.82
CA MET A 126 -5.24 4.91 17.71
C MET A 126 -6.67 5.05 17.15
N ALA A 127 -7.38 3.96 16.95
CA ALA A 127 -8.76 4.01 16.45
C ALA A 127 -9.70 4.74 17.42
N GLU A 128 -9.57 4.52 18.72
CA GLU A 128 -10.36 5.21 19.74
C GLU A 128 -10.04 6.71 19.79
N ARG A 129 -8.75 7.08 19.66
CA ARG A 129 -8.34 8.50 19.62
C ARG A 129 -8.89 9.23 18.40
N VAL A 130 -8.89 8.60 17.23
CA VAL A 130 -9.51 9.15 16.01
C VAL A 130 -11.01 9.38 16.20
N ASP A 131 -11.72 8.43 16.81
CA ASP A 131 -13.14 8.57 17.12
C ASP A 131 -13.41 9.71 18.11
N VAL A 132 -12.53 9.88 19.12
CA VAL A 132 -12.61 11.01 20.07
C VAL A 132 -12.39 12.33 19.33
N ALA A 133 -11.38 12.42 18.47
CA ALA A 133 -11.11 13.62 17.69
C ALA A 133 -12.30 14.03 16.80
N ILE A 134 -12.96 13.07 16.14
CA ILE A 134 -14.18 13.30 15.36
C ILE A 134 -15.30 13.84 16.24
N ARG A 135 -15.50 13.28 17.45
CA ARG A 135 -16.52 13.76 18.38
C ARG A 135 -16.21 15.17 18.88
N VAL A 136 -14.95 15.46 19.22
CA VAL A 136 -14.50 16.79 19.64
C VAL A 136 -14.75 17.81 18.53
N GLN A 137 -14.31 17.51 17.28
CA GLN A 137 -14.54 18.43 16.15
C GLN A 137 -16.02 18.69 15.89
N SER A 138 -16.87 17.65 16.00
CA SER A 138 -18.32 17.78 15.81
C SER A 138 -18.97 18.61 16.94
N ALA A 139 -18.49 18.44 18.17
CA ALA A 139 -18.96 19.20 19.31
C ALA A 139 -18.58 20.69 19.21
N LEU A 140 -17.32 20.98 18.81
CA LEU A 140 -16.84 22.34 18.56
C LEU A 140 -17.68 23.05 17.48
N GLY A 141 -18.00 22.37 16.38
CA GLY A 141 -18.84 22.94 15.30
C GLY A 141 -20.28 23.20 15.70
N SER A 142 -20.74 22.70 16.87
CA SER A 142 -22.08 22.89 17.40
C SER A 142 -22.18 23.93 18.53
N GLU A 143 -21.03 24.48 18.96
CA GLU A 143 -20.98 25.45 20.06
C GLU A 143 -21.47 26.84 19.64
N PRO A 144 -22.32 27.49 20.45
CA PRO A 144 -22.75 28.86 20.20
C PRO A 144 -21.57 29.84 20.22
N GLY A 145 -21.47 30.67 19.19
CA GLY A 145 -20.38 31.64 19.02
C GLY A 145 -19.16 31.06 18.32
N ILE A 146 -19.13 29.77 18.05
CA ILE A 146 -18.16 29.07 17.20
C ILE A 146 -18.86 28.66 15.91
N GLY A 147 -18.24 28.93 14.76
CA GLY A 147 -18.83 28.56 13.46
C GLY A 147 -19.84 29.56 12.88
N ASP A 148 -20.29 30.56 13.63
CA ASP A 148 -21.16 31.66 13.12
C ASP A 148 -20.36 32.70 12.30
N GLY A 149 -19.09 32.39 11.96
CA GLY A 149 -18.21 33.22 11.14
C GLY A 149 -17.41 34.28 11.91
N GLU A 150 -17.54 34.38 13.22
CA GLU A 150 -16.79 35.34 14.03
C GLU A 150 -15.62 34.74 14.82
N ILE A 151 -15.77 33.49 15.28
CA ILE A 151 -14.73 32.71 15.96
C ILE A 151 -14.72 31.31 15.36
N GLU A 152 -13.58 30.86 14.89
CA GLU A 152 -13.34 29.50 14.39
C GLU A 152 -12.65 28.67 15.48
N ALA A 153 -13.11 27.44 15.68
CA ALA A 153 -12.42 26.48 16.53
C ALA A 153 -12.30 25.15 15.82
N SER A 154 -11.08 24.61 15.78
CA SER A 154 -10.77 23.35 15.16
C SER A 154 -9.69 22.60 15.94
N ILE A 155 -9.73 21.28 15.88
CA ILE A 155 -8.72 20.43 16.51
C ILE A 155 -7.74 19.93 15.45
N THR A 156 -6.44 19.92 15.78
CA THR A 156 -5.37 19.34 14.97
C THR A 156 -4.37 18.58 15.85
N GLY A 157 -3.56 17.76 15.23
CA GLY A 157 -2.65 16.81 15.85
C GLY A 157 -2.74 15.48 15.13
N TYR A 158 -2.12 14.45 15.65
CA TYR A 158 -2.03 13.20 14.90
C TYR A 158 -3.40 12.55 14.65
N ALA A 159 -4.21 12.32 15.68
CA ALA A 159 -5.51 11.68 15.54
C ALA A 159 -6.53 12.51 14.73
N PRO A 160 -6.67 13.85 14.91
CA PRO A 160 -7.54 14.67 14.06
C PRO A 160 -7.13 14.71 12.59
N ILE A 161 -5.84 14.77 12.29
CA ILE A 161 -5.31 14.70 10.93
C ILE A 161 -5.68 13.37 10.29
N GLN A 162 -5.50 12.27 11.00
CA GLN A 162 -5.84 10.94 10.51
C GLN A 162 -7.36 10.79 10.27
N ALA A 163 -8.20 11.41 11.10
CA ALA A 163 -9.65 11.43 10.89
C ALA A 163 -10.05 12.07 9.56
N ASP A 164 -9.48 13.22 9.24
CA ASP A 164 -9.73 13.91 7.96
C ASP A 164 -9.14 13.14 6.78
N LEU A 165 -7.94 12.56 6.91
CA LEU A 165 -7.32 11.73 5.88
C LEU A 165 -8.14 10.50 5.52
N MET A 166 -8.69 9.78 6.49
CA MET A 166 -9.56 8.62 6.24
C MET A 166 -10.78 9.00 5.37
N ALA A 167 -11.34 10.20 5.56
CA ALA A 167 -12.42 10.70 4.73
C ALA A 167 -11.95 11.00 3.29
N ILE A 168 -10.74 11.54 3.12
CA ILE A 168 -10.13 11.81 1.81
C ILE A 168 -9.80 10.49 1.11
N GLU A 169 -9.15 9.54 1.80
CA GLU A 169 -8.83 8.20 1.27
C GLU A 169 -10.05 7.48 0.72
N THR A 170 -11.19 7.58 1.43
CA THR A 170 -12.45 6.99 0.98
C THR A 170 -12.94 7.62 -0.32
N ALA A 171 -12.87 8.93 -0.45
CA ALA A 171 -13.23 9.65 -1.67
C ALA A 171 -12.26 9.32 -2.82
N ASP A 172 -10.98 9.23 -2.54
CA ASP A 172 -9.93 8.86 -3.49
C ASP A 172 -10.13 7.44 -4.03
N MET A 173 -10.43 6.49 -3.15
CA MET A 173 -10.72 5.11 -3.55
C MET A 173 -11.93 5.06 -4.49
N GLN A 174 -13.04 5.75 -4.16
CA GLN A 174 -14.22 5.83 -5.02
C GLN A 174 -13.91 6.48 -6.38
N ARG A 175 -13.11 7.53 -6.40
CA ARG A 175 -12.65 8.20 -7.62
C ARG A 175 -11.77 7.28 -8.47
N ALA A 176 -10.80 6.61 -7.85
CA ALA A 176 -9.91 5.68 -8.53
C ALA A 176 -10.66 4.49 -9.13
N GLU A 177 -11.61 3.89 -8.39
CA GLU A 177 -12.48 2.83 -8.91
C GLU A 177 -13.40 3.34 -10.03
N GLY A 178 -13.95 4.55 -9.88
CA GLY A 178 -14.78 5.20 -10.88
C GLY A 178 -14.07 5.45 -12.22
N ILE A 179 -12.76 5.62 -12.22
CA ILE A 179 -11.92 5.77 -13.42
C ILE A 179 -11.36 4.41 -13.86
N GLY A 180 -10.76 3.66 -12.93
CA GLY A 180 -10.02 2.45 -13.23
C GLY A 180 -10.88 1.32 -13.79
N LEU A 181 -12.05 1.06 -13.21
CA LEU A 181 -12.94 -0.02 -13.67
C LEU A 181 -13.50 0.21 -15.08
N PRO A 182 -13.99 1.41 -15.46
CA PRO A 182 -14.41 1.66 -16.85
C PRO A 182 -13.27 1.54 -17.87
N VAL A 183 -12.07 2.03 -17.52
CA VAL A 183 -10.90 1.91 -18.40
C VAL A 183 -10.48 0.43 -18.53
N ALA A 184 -10.44 -0.31 -17.43
CA ALA A 184 -10.18 -1.75 -17.43
C ALA A 184 -11.23 -2.50 -18.25
N ALA A 185 -12.53 -2.14 -18.14
CA ALA A 185 -13.61 -2.70 -18.95
C ALA A 185 -13.40 -2.46 -20.45
N ALA A 186 -13.00 -1.25 -20.84
CA ALA A 186 -12.71 -0.92 -22.23
C ALA A 186 -11.52 -1.76 -22.77
N VAL A 187 -10.44 -1.88 -21.99
CA VAL A 187 -9.29 -2.73 -22.34
C VAL A 187 -9.70 -4.20 -22.44
N LEU A 188 -10.53 -4.70 -21.50
CA LEU A 188 -11.08 -6.07 -21.55
C LEU A 188 -11.90 -6.34 -22.80
N VAL A 189 -12.75 -5.39 -23.21
CA VAL A 189 -13.53 -5.50 -24.46
C VAL A 189 -12.60 -5.61 -25.67
N LEU A 190 -11.54 -4.80 -25.72
CA LEU A 190 -10.53 -4.87 -26.78
C LEU A 190 -9.73 -6.18 -26.75
N ALA A 191 -9.39 -6.65 -25.55
CA ALA A 191 -8.60 -7.86 -25.36
C ALA A 191 -9.39 -9.14 -25.69
N LEU A 192 -10.61 -9.26 -25.18
CA LEU A 192 -11.47 -10.44 -25.33
C LEU A 192 -12.35 -10.38 -26.60
N GLY A 193 -12.47 -9.21 -27.22
CA GLY A 193 -13.18 -9.03 -28.49
C GLY A 193 -14.70 -9.00 -28.38
N ALA A 194 -15.30 -9.06 -27.18
CA ALA A 194 -16.73 -9.06 -26.96
C ALA A 194 -17.10 -8.41 -25.61
N ALA A 195 -18.16 -7.62 -25.60
CA ALA A 195 -18.62 -6.92 -24.42
C ALA A 195 -19.04 -7.88 -23.29
N VAL A 196 -19.80 -8.95 -23.58
CA VAL A 196 -20.22 -9.93 -22.58
C VAL A 196 -19.02 -10.68 -22.01
N ALA A 197 -17.99 -10.98 -22.80
CA ALA A 197 -16.77 -11.59 -22.29
C ALA A 197 -16.06 -10.69 -21.26
N ALA A 198 -16.07 -9.36 -21.49
CA ALA A 198 -15.44 -8.39 -20.60
C ALA A 198 -16.18 -8.20 -19.27
N THR A 199 -17.50 -8.38 -19.22
CA THR A 199 -18.25 -8.26 -17.95
C THR A 199 -17.96 -9.39 -16.97
N ILE A 200 -17.53 -10.56 -17.44
CA ILE A 200 -17.29 -11.74 -16.57
C ILE A 200 -16.14 -11.51 -15.58
N PRO A 201 -14.93 -11.09 -16.04
CA PRO A 201 -13.84 -10.78 -15.11
C PRO A 201 -14.25 -9.74 -14.07
N ILE A 202 -14.94 -8.67 -14.48
CA ILE A 202 -15.39 -7.61 -13.58
C ILE A 202 -16.37 -8.16 -12.53
N THR A 203 -17.36 -8.96 -12.96
CA THR A 203 -18.32 -9.58 -12.03
C THR A 203 -17.64 -10.47 -11.02
N VAL A 204 -16.66 -11.27 -11.45
CA VAL A 204 -15.88 -12.16 -10.56
C VAL A 204 -15.04 -11.36 -9.57
N THR A 205 -14.45 -10.25 -10.03
CA THR A 205 -13.65 -9.35 -9.19
C THR A 205 -14.51 -8.70 -8.11
N VAL A 206 -15.63 -8.06 -8.50
CA VAL A 206 -16.54 -7.41 -7.55
C VAL A 206 -17.08 -8.40 -6.52
N ALA A 207 -17.48 -9.61 -6.98
CA ALA A 207 -17.95 -10.65 -6.07
C ALA A 207 -16.85 -11.14 -5.10
N GLY A 208 -15.63 -11.31 -5.60
CA GLY A 208 -14.48 -11.72 -4.79
C GLY A 208 -14.11 -10.67 -3.75
N ILE A 209 -14.05 -9.40 -4.15
CA ILE A 209 -13.76 -8.28 -3.23
C ILE A 209 -14.86 -8.16 -2.17
N ALA A 210 -16.14 -8.20 -2.57
CA ALA A 210 -17.25 -8.15 -1.61
C ALA A 210 -17.16 -9.25 -0.54
N VAL A 211 -16.78 -10.47 -0.93
CA VAL A 211 -16.57 -11.57 0.02
C VAL A 211 -15.31 -11.34 0.86
N GLY A 212 -14.23 -10.86 0.26
CA GLY A 212 -13.01 -10.50 0.99
C GLY A 212 -13.26 -9.47 2.08
N VAL A 213 -13.98 -8.40 1.76
CA VAL A 213 -14.43 -7.37 2.71
C VAL A 213 -15.30 -7.95 3.83
N GLY A 214 -16.24 -8.85 3.48
CA GLY A 214 -17.06 -9.53 4.50
C GLY A 214 -16.24 -10.41 5.44
N VAL A 215 -15.19 -11.08 4.94
CA VAL A 215 -14.27 -11.86 5.77
C VAL A 215 -13.44 -10.93 6.66
N LEU A 216 -12.93 -9.81 6.11
CA LEU A 216 -12.21 -8.81 6.89
C LEU A 216 -13.07 -8.22 7.99
N PHE A 217 -14.35 -7.91 7.71
CA PHE A 217 -15.30 -7.48 8.73
C PHE A 217 -15.43 -8.52 9.85
N GLY A 218 -15.51 -9.81 9.52
CA GLY A 218 -15.49 -10.89 10.54
C GLY A 218 -14.20 -10.91 11.37
N LEU A 219 -13.05 -10.60 10.75
CA LEU A 219 -11.76 -10.56 11.43
C LEU A 219 -11.59 -9.34 12.34
N THR A 220 -12.35 -8.25 12.14
CA THR A 220 -12.30 -7.07 13.05
C THR A 220 -12.73 -7.38 14.49
N THR A 221 -13.33 -8.54 14.74
CA THR A 221 -13.61 -9.00 16.10
C THR A 221 -12.37 -9.46 16.87
N PHE A 222 -11.26 -9.72 16.17
CA PHE A 222 -10.02 -10.24 16.75
C PHE A 222 -8.81 -9.37 16.45
N LEU A 223 -8.87 -8.56 15.40
CA LEU A 223 -7.77 -7.75 14.87
C LEU A 223 -8.26 -6.34 14.58
N THR A 224 -7.41 -5.37 14.81
CA THR A 224 -7.62 -3.99 14.36
C THR A 224 -7.04 -3.83 12.96
N PHE A 225 -7.76 -3.11 12.11
CA PHE A 225 -7.35 -2.79 10.74
C PHE A 225 -7.45 -1.29 10.49
N ASP A 226 -6.66 -0.81 9.57
CA ASP A 226 -6.62 0.59 9.15
C ASP A 226 -7.21 0.81 7.74
N SER A 227 -7.49 2.07 7.40
CA SER A 227 -8.05 2.47 6.11
C SER A 227 -7.10 2.21 4.95
N LEU A 228 -5.79 2.43 5.16
CA LEU A 228 -4.76 2.18 4.14
C LEU A 228 -4.69 0.69 3.75
N MET A 229 -4.82 -0.22 4.74
CA MET A 229 -4.93 -1.66 4.47
C MET A 229 -6.05 -1.96 3.49
N LEU A 230 -7.25 -1.40 3.69
CA LEU A 230 -8.39 -1.65 2.81
C LEU A 230 -8.15 -1.12 1.41
N SER A 231 -7.60 0.10 1.29
CA SER A 231 -7.26 0.74 0.02
C SER A 231 -6.24 -0.06 -0.78
N VAL A 232 -5.15 -0.49 -0.15
CA VAL A 232 -4.11 -1.32 -0.78
C VAL A 232 -4.65 -2.71 -1.13
N ALA A 233 -5.45 -3.33 -0.24
CA ALA A 233 -6.01 -4.67 -0.49
C ALA A 233 -6.99 -4.67 -1.67
N THR A 234 -7.89 -3.69 -1.76
CA THR A 234 -8.84 -3.58 -2.88
C THR A 234 -8.15 -3.23 -4.19
N MET A 235 -7.16 -2.35 -4.16
CA MET A 235 -6.33 -1.97 -5.31
C MET A 235 -5.63 -3.20 -5.92
N ILE A 236 -4.90 -3.98 -5.10
CA ILE A 236 -4.15 -5.17 -5.55
C ILE A 236 -5.12 -6.27 -5.97
N ALA A 237 -6.20 -6.50 -5.20
CA ALA A 237 -7.21 -7.51 -5.52
C ALA A 237 -7.92 -7.21 -6.84
N THR A 238 -8.25 -5.95 -7.12
CA THR A 238 -8.89 -5.54 -8.39
C THR A 238 -7.99 -5.88 -9.57
N GLY A 239 -6.71 -5.49 -9.51
CA GLY A 239 -5.76 -5.78 -10.58
C GLY A 239 -5.59 -7.28 -10.82
N THR A 240 -5.35 -8.05 -9.76
CA THR A 240 -5.09 -9.50 -9.85
C THR A 240 -6.33 -10.31 -10.24
N ALA A 241 -7.50 -9.98 -9.71
CA ALA A 241 -8.73 -10.73 -9.96
C ALA A 241 -9.20 -10.59 -11.40
N ILE A 242 -9.17 -9.36 -11.96
CA ILE A 242 -9.52 -9.12 -13.36
C ILE A 242 -8.62 -9.95 -14.26
N ASP A 243 -7.33 -9.96 -13.96
CA ASP A 243 -6.32 -10.66 -14.73
C ASP A 243 -6.50 -12.19 -14.68
N TYR A 244 -6.64 -12.77 -13.50
CA TYR A 244 -6.88 -14.19 -13.32
C TYR A 244 -8.14 -14.67 -14.04
N ALA A 245 -9.23 -13.92 -13.91
CA ALA A 245 -10.46 -14.23 -14.61
C ALA A 245 -10.31 -14.08 -16.13
N MET A 246 -9.62 -13.05 -16.61
CA MET A 246 -9.38 -12.83 -18.04
C MET A 246 -8.61 -13.98 -18.68
N PHE A 247 -7.55 -14.49 -18.02
CA PHE A 247 -6.79 -15.62 -18.56
C PHE A 247 -7.63 -16.90 -18.68
N ILE A 248 -8.47 -17.20 -17.68
CA ILE A 248 -9.35 -18.36 -17.72
C ILE A 248 -10.42 -18.19 -18.81
N VAL A 249 -11.01 -16.99 -18.94
CA VAL A 249 -12.00 -16.66 -20.00
C VAL A 249 -11.37 -16.75 -21.39
N SER A 250 -10.19 -16.21 -21.57
CA SER A 250 -9.44 -16.28 -22.84
C SER A 250 -9.18 -17.73 -23.24
N ARG A 251 -8.75 -18.58 -22.28
CA ARG A 251 -8.51 -19.99 -22.53
C ARG A 251 -9.77 -20.78 -22.83
N PHE A 252 -10.87 -20.44 -22.14
CA PHE A 252 -12.19 -21.03 -22.45
C PHE A 252 -12.64 -20.65 -23.87
N ASN A 253 -12.46 -19.40 -24.30
CA ASN A 253 -12.79 -18.97 -25.67
C ASN A 253 -11.97 -19.72 -26.73
N GLU A 254 -10.65 -19.88 -26.51
CA GLU A 254 -9.77 -20.65 -27.40
C GLU A 254 -10.28 -22.10 -27.56
N GLU A 255 -10.60 -22.76 -26.43
CA GLU A 255 -11.05 -24.14 -26.42
C GLU A 255 -12.47 -24.29 -26.98
N SER A 256 -13.34 -23.32 -26.73
CA SER A 256 -14.71 -23.28 -27.29
C SER A 256 -14.68 -23.13 -28.80
N THR A 257 -13.81 -22.29 -29.35
CA THR A 257 -13.59 -22.14 -30.79
C THR A 257 -13.02 -23.42 -31.41
N ARG A 258 -12.03 -24.05 -30.75
CA ARG A 258 -11.40 -25.29 -31.21
C ARG A 258 -12.40 -26.45 -31.30
N ARG A 259 -13.38 -26.48 -30.40
CA ARG A 259 -14.46 -27.50 -30.37
C ARG A 259 -15.68 -27.14 -31.20
N ASP A 260 -15.69 -25.99 -31.87
CA ASP A 260 -16.81 -25.42 -32.62
C ASP A 260 -18.14 -25.35 -31.83
N ILE A 261 -18.05 -24.93 -30.54
CA ILE A 261 -19.22 -24.84 -29.65
C ILE A 261 -20.07 -23.63 -30.03
N ARG A 262 -21.17 -23.86 -30.77
CA ARG A 262 -22.10 -22.82 -31.23
C ARG A 262 -23.42 -22.79 -30.47
N ASP A 263 -23.83 -23.91 -29.87
CA ASP A 263 -25.09 -24.03 -29.16
C ASP A 263 -24.88 -24.11 -27.63
N ARG A 264 -25.71 -23.38 -26.89
CA ARG A 264 -25.79 -23.47 -25.42
C ARG A 264 -26.23 -24.85 -24.91
N ARG A 265 -26.85 -25.67 -25.78
CA ARG A 265 -27.29 -27.04 -25.46
C ARG A 265 -26.17 -28.05 -25.47
N ALA A 266 -25.01 -27.74 -26.05
CA ALA A 266 -23.82 -28.59 -26.06
C ALA A 266 -23.11 -28.60 -24.67
N ARG A 267 -23.86 -29.03 -23.65
CA ARG A 267 -23.41 -28.93 -22.24
C ARG A 267 -22.12 -29.71 -21.95
N ALA A 268 -22.01 -30.92 -22.52
CA ALA A 268 -20.83 -31.74 -22.30
C ALA A 268 -19.56 -31.10 -22.87
N ASP A 269 -19.64 -30.46 -24.03
CA ASP A 269 -18.53 -29.78 -24.67
C ASP A 269 -18.13 -28.50 -23.91
N ILE A 270 -19.16 -27.75 -23.43
CA ILE A 270 -18.93 -26.58 -22.58
C ILE A 270 -18.22 -26.98 -21.27
N GLU A 271 -18.70 -28.04 -20.59
CA GLU A 271 -18.09 -28.55 -19.36
C GLU A 271 -16.65 -29.05 -19.63
N ALA A 272 -16.42 -29.71 -20.75
CA ALA A 272 -15.09 -30.16 -21.15
C ALA A 272 -14.16 -28.96 -21.46
N ALA A 273 -14.65 -27.92 -22.12
CA ALA A 273 -13.87 -26.70 -22.39
C ALA A 273 -13.50 -25.96 -21.08
N ILE A 274 -14.44 -25.86 -20.13
CA ILE A 274 -14.18 -25.32 -18.79
C ILE A 274 -13.13 -26.17 -18.07
N GLY A 275 -13.25 -27.50 -18.11
CA GLY A 275 -12.30 -28.42 -17.51
C GLY A 275 -10.88 -28.20 -18.02
N VAL A 276 -10.71 -28.09 -19.35
CA VAL A 276 -9.39 -27.83 -19.95
C VAL A 276 -8.86 -26.44 -19.55
N ALA A 277 -9.70 -25.40 -19.51
CA ALA A 277 -9.28 -24.06 -19.11
C ALA A 277 -8.79 -24.04 -17.66
N LEU A 278 -9.47 -24.73 -16.73
CA LEU A 278 -9.07 -24.82 -15.34
C LEU A 278 -7.84 -25.72 -15.13
N ASP A 279 -7.75 -26.84 -15.83
CA ASP A 279 -6.60 -27.76 -15.73
C ASP A 279 -5.29 -27.15 -16.26
N THR A 280 -5.38 -26.25 -17.23
CA THR A 280 -4.20 -25.61 -17.84
C THR A 280 -3.93 -24.25 -17.18
N THR A 281 -4.76 -23.26 -17.50
CA THR A 281 -4.59 -21.87 -17.01
C THR A 281 -4.91 -21.74 -15.53
N GLY A 282 -5.93 -22.44 -15.02
CA GLY A 282 -6.29 -22.39 -13.62
C GLY A 282 -5.17 -22.85 -12.69
N ARG A 283 -4.43 -23.91 -13.02
CA ARG A 283 -3.25 -24.32 -12.23
C ARG A 283 -2.16 -23.25 -12.17
N THR A 284 -1.96 -22.53 -13.26
CA THR A 284 -1.00 -21.42 -13.30
C THR A 284 -1.48 -20.26 -12.42
N VAL A 285 -2.76 -19.87 -12.55
CA VAL A 285 -3.39 -18.84 -11.71
C VAL A 285 -3.32 -19.18 -10.21
N LEU A 286 -3.56 -20.45 -9.84
CA LEU A 286 -3.46 -20.87 -8.45
C LEU A 286 -2.03 -20.75 -7.93
N ALA A 287 -1.06 -21.24 -8.70
CA ALA A 287 0.36 -21.17 -8.33
C ALA A 287 0.81 -19.71 -8.16
N SER A 288 0.37 -18.84 -9.04
CA SER A 288 0.56 -17.42 -9.04
C SER A 288 0.00 -16.76 -7.77
N GLY A 289 -1.26 -16.96 -7.51
CA GLY A 289 -1.86 -16.39 -6.30
C GLY A 289 -1.19 -16.85 -5.00
N ILE A 290 -0.68 -18.10 -4.95
CA ILE A 290 0.11 -18.57 -3.81
C ILE A 290 1.40 -17.77 -3.66
N ILE A 291 2.09 -17.43 -4.74
CA ILE A 291 3.33 -16.63 -4.66
C ILE A 291 3.02 -15.21 -4.20
N VAL A 292 1.97 -14.59 -4.76
CA VAL A 292 1.52 -13.27 -4.31
C VAL A 292 1.26 -13.28 -2.81
N MET A 293 0.54 -14.28 -2.31
CA MET A 293 0.26 -14.40 -0.88
C MET A 293 1.53 -14.57 -0.05
N ILE A 294 2.46 -15.44 -0.45
CA ILE A 294 3.71 -15.65 0.30
C ILE A 294 4.57 -14.39 0.27
N SER A 295 4.65 -13.73 -0.89
CA SER A 295 5.41 -12.47 -1.05
C SER A 295 4.89 -11.39 -0.10
N LEU A 296 3.57 -11.22 -0.02
CA LEU A 296 2.93 -10.24 0.86
C LEU A 296 2.98 -10.61 2.34
N CYS A 297 2.90 -11.91 2.68
CA CYS A 297 3.12 -12.36 4.05
C CYS A 297 4.51 -11.99 4.60
N SER A 298 5.50 -11.74 3.72
CA SER A 298 6.82 -11.30 4.15
C SER A 298 6.82 -9.91 4.82
N LEU A 299 5.83 -9.06 4.53
CA LEU A 299 5.66 -7.75 5.18
C LEU A 299 5.41 -7.88 6.69
N ALA A 300 4.75 -8.94 7.13
CA ALA A 300 4.50 -9.19 8.54
C ALA A 300 5.79 -9.43 9.36
N VAL A 301 6.91 -9.78 8.70
CA VAL A 301 8.22 -9.99 9.37
C VAL A 301 8.80 -8.67 9.92
N VAL A 302 8.34 -7.53 9.42
CA VAL A 302 8.74 -6.21 9.92
C VAL A 302 8.26 -6.01 11.36
N GLY A 303 7.07 -6.54 11.68
CA GLY A 303 6.47 -6.45 13.02
C GLY A 303 5.79 -5.09 13.28
N LEU A 304 5.41 -4.36 12.23
CA LEU A 304 4.56 -3.18 12.32
C LEU A 304 3.10 -3.59 12.14
N PRO A 305 2.16 -3.10 12.99
CA PRO A 305 0.74 -3.41 12.88
C PRO A 305 0.17 -3.08 11.50
N MET A 306 0.46 -1.89 10.97
CA MET A 306 0.03 -1.43 9.65
C MET A 306 0.45 -2.40 8.53
N LEU A 307 1.74 -2.77 8.44
CA LEU A 307 2.24 -3.69 7.39
C LEU A 307 1.68 -5.11 7.56
N THR A 308 1.47 -5.54 8.78
CA THR A 308 0.82 -6.83 9.09
C THR A 308 -0.65 -6.79 8.66
N GLY A 309 -1.35 -5.69 8.93
CA GLY A 309 -2.71 -5.43 8.46
C GLY A 309 -2.81 -5.50 6.94
N ILE A 310 -1.93 -4.79 6.21
CA ILE A 310 -1.85 -4.82 4.74
C ILE A 310 -1.64 -6.25 4.23
N ALA A 311 -0.72 -7.02 4.85
CA ALA A 311 -0.47 -8.40 4.44
C ALA A 311 -1.72 -9.27 4.61
N ILE A 312 -2.42 -9.18 5.75
CA ILE A 312 -3.65 -9.94 6.01
C ILE A 312 -4.77 -9.50 5.06
N GLY A 313 -4.95 -8.20 4.87
CA GLY A 313 -5.98 -7.63 3.99
C GLY A 313 -5.83 -8.11 2.56
N VAL A 314 -4.63 -7.96 1.99
CA VAL A 314 -4.36 -8.39 0.60
C VAL A 314 -4.46 -9.90 0.45
N VAL A 315 -3.90 -10.68 1.38
CA VAL A 315 -4.00 -12.16 1.34
C VAL A 315 -5.47 -12.60 1.38
N THR A 316 -6.27 -12.01 2.27
CA THR A 316 -7.71 -12.30 2.36
C THR A 316 -8.43 -11.98 1.05
N ALA A 317 -8.17 -10.82 0.47
CA ALA A 317 -8.77 -10.38 -0.78
C ALA A 317 -8.35 -11.28 -1.96
N VAL A 318 -7.06 -11.66 -2.05
CA VAL A 318 -6.56 -12.60 -3.07
C VAL A 318 -7.16 -14.00 -2.92
N VAL A 319 -7.30 -14.52 -1.70
CA VAL A 319 -7.97 -15.81 -1.45
C VAL A 319 -9.42 -15.77 -1.88
N ALA A 320 -10.15 -14.72 -1.54
CA ALA A 320 -11.55 -14.56 -1.90
C ALA A 320 -11.73 -14.45 -3.43
N THR A 321 -10.87 -13.68 -4.10
CA THR A 321 -10.91 -13.54 -5.57
C THR A 321 -10.50 -14.80 -6.29
N LEU A 322 -9.53 -15.57 -5.79
CA LEU A 322 -9.20 -16.90 -6.29
C LEU A 322 -10.38 -17.86 -6.10
N ALA A 323 -11.01 -17.86 -4.93
CA ALA A 323 -12.22 -18.69 -4.70
C ALA A 323 -13.33 -18.34 -5.71
N ALA A 324 -13.53 -17.05 -6.02
CA ALA A 324 -14.46 -16.60 -7.06
C ALA A 324 -14.04 -17.09 -8.46
N ALA A 325 -12.76 -17.00 -8.80
CA ALA A 325 -12.23 -17.46 -10.09
C ALA A 325 -12.36 -18.98 -10.29
N PHE A 326 -12.29 -19.78 -9.20
CA PHE A 326 -12.40 -21.25 -9.29
C PHE A 326 -13.82 -21.80 -9.07
N THR A 327 -14.74 -20.99 -8.57
CA THR A 327 -16.11 -21.45 -8.28
C THR A 327 -17.19 -20.67 -9.03
N LEU A 328 -17.20 -19.34 -8.91
CA LEU A 328 -18.18 -18.47 -9.59
C LEU A 328 -17.94 -18.42 -11.10
N LEU A 329 -16.69 -18.20 -11.52
CA LEU A 329 -16.35 -18.08 -12.94
C LEU A 329 -16.72 -19.32 -13.75
N PRO A 330 -16.39 -20.57 -13.36
CA PRO A 330 -16.86 -21.77 -14.08
C PRO A 330 -18.38 -21.89 -14.16
N ALA A 331 -19.11 -21.45 -13.14
CA ALA A 331 -20.57 -21.47 -13.14
C ALA A 331 -21.15 -20.44 -14.12
N LEU A 332 -20.55 -19.22 -14.19
CA LEU A 332 -20.90 -18.19 -15.17
C LEU A 332 -20.63 -18.67 -16.60
N LEU A 333 -19.46 -19.23 -16.86
CA LEU A 333 -19.10 -19.80 -18.16
C LEU A 333 -20.05 -20.93 -18.59
N ALA A 334 -20.46 -21.78 -17.64
CA ALA A 334 -21.42 -22.87 -17.91
C ALA A 334 -22.86 -22.38 -18.23
N VAL A 335 -23.26 -21.20 -17.72
CA VAL A 335 -24.54 -20.56 -18.04
C VAL A 335 -24.49 -19.82 -19.35
N LEU A 336 -23.43 -19.06 -19.58
CA LEU A 336 -23.29 -18.22 -20.79
C LEU A 336 -22.91 -19.06 -22.02
N GLY A 337 -22.00 -20.04 -21.87
CA GLY A 337 -21.50 -20.83 -22.98
C GLY A 337 -21.08 -19.96 -24.19
N PRO A 338 -21.51 -20.26 -25.40
CA PRO A 338 -21.15 -19.46 -26.58
C PRO A 338 -21.72 -18.03 -26.58
N ALA A 339 -22.68 -17.70 -25.70
CA ALA A 339 -23.16 -16.32 -25.58
C ALA A 339 -22.15 -15.33 -25.00
N ILE A 340 -21.05 -15.81 -24.49
CA ILE A 340 -19.89 -14.98 -24.07
C ILE A 340 -19.43 -14.07 -25.24
N ASN A 341 -19.60 -14.49 -26.48
CA ASN A 341 -19.22 -13.74 -27.68
C ASN A 341 -20.28 -12.72 -28.14
N ARG A 342 -21.35 -12.48 -27.35
CA ARG A 342 -22.34 -11.44 -27.67
C ARG A 342 -21.76 -10.06 -27.47
N GLY A 343 -22.16 -9.10 -28.30
CA GLY A 343 -21.57 -7.77 -28.33
C GLY A 343 -20.13 -7.78 -28.89
N ALA A 344 -19.88 -8.70 -29.82
CA ALA A 344 -18.55 -8.81 -30.42
C ALA A 344 -18.20 -7.55 -31.21
N LEU A 345 -16.96 -7.11 -31.09
CA LEU A 345 -16.40 -5.96 -31.81
C LEU A 345 -16.50 -6.15 -33.34
N PRO A 346 -16.56 -5.07 -34.14
CA PRO A 346 -16.44 -5.14 -35.59
C PRO A 346 -15.23 -5.95 -36.02
N ALA A 347 -15.35 -6.67 -37.15
CA ALA A 347 -14.32 -7.61 -37.60
C ALA A 347 -12.90 -7.02 -37.73
N ARG A 348 -12.80 -5.70 -37.93
CA ARG A 348 -11.51 -4.98 -38.00
C ARG A 348 -10.80 -4.84 -36.64
N LEU A 349 -11.57 -4.79 -35.55
CA LEU A 349 -11.07 -4.64 -34.16
C LEU A 349 -11.06 -5.97 -33.40
N ARG A 350 -11.66 -7.04 -33.99
CA ARG A 350 -11.64 -8.35 -33.34
C ARG A 350 -10.21 -8.91 -33.27
N PRO A 351 -9.88 -9.57 -32.16
CA PRO A 351 -8.69 -10.37 -32.08
C PRO A 351 -8.61 -11.37 -33.25
N ALA A 352 -7.48 -11.39 -33.93
CA ALA A 352 -7.24 -12.35 -35.02
C ALA A 352 -6.97 -13.75 -34.42
N GLU A 353 -8.00 -14.42 -33.89
CA GLU A 353 -7.90 -15.76 -33.30
C GLU A 353 -7.94 -16.89 -34.31
N THR A 354 -8.26 -16.64 -35.58
CA THR A 354 -8.59 -17.69 -36.52
C THR A 354 -7.89 -17.60 -37.86
N ARG A 355 -6.76 -16.97 -37.98
CA ARG A 355 -5.99 -17.04 -39.23
C ARG A 355 -4.72 -17.87 -39.01
N SER A 356 -4.78 -19.09 -39.53
CA SER A 356 -3.69 -20.05 -39.84
C SER A 356 -2.38 -19.87 -39.08
N ALA A 357 -1.93 -20.93 -38.44
CA ALA A 357 -0.61 -21.05 -37.79
C ALA A 357 0.60 -20.67 -38.70
N THR A 358 0.34 -20.40 -39.97
CA THR A 358 1.32 -20.03 -41.02
C THR A 358 1.44 -18.53 -41.29
N ALA A 359 0.52 -17.68 -40.77
CA ALA A 359 0.64 -16.23 -40.97
C ALA A 359 1.63 -15.65 -39.92
N SER A 360 2.75 -15.09 -40.40
CA SER A 360 3.75 -14.41 -39.56
C SER A 360 3.07 -13.21 -38.86
N ASN A 361 2.73 -13.38 -37.58
CA ASN A 361 2.15 -12.33 -36.74
C ASN A 361 3.23 -11.28 -36.42
N ASN A 362 2.82 -10.03 -36.20
CA ASN A 362 3.72 -8.94 -35.83
C ASN A 362 4.60 -9.28 -34.61
N TRP A 363 4.07 -10.02 -33.65
CA TRP A 363 4.82 -10.47 -32.47
C TRP A 363 5.96 -11.44 -32.79
N ALA A 364 5.75 -12.37 -33.72
CA ALA A 364 6.82 -13.25 -34.16
C ALA A 364 7.88 -12.50 -34.99
N ARG A 365 7.49 -11.47 -35.74
CA ARG A 365 8.45 -10.59 -36.44
C ARG A 365 9.25 -9.76 -35.44
N TRP A 366 8.58 -9.21 -34.43
CA TRP A 366 9.25 -8.48 -33.34
C TRP A 366 10.26 -9.37 -32.60
N ALA A 367 9.85 -10.56 -32.15
CA ALA A 367 10.75 -11.50 -31.50
C ALA A 367 11.99 -11.81 -32.37
N ARG A 368 11.81 -12.06 -33.67
CA ARG A 368 12.93 -12.29 -34.60
C ARG A 368 13.81 -11.07 -34.78
N LEU A 369 13.24 -9.85 -34.77
CA LEU A 369 14.03 -8.61 -34.83
C LEU A 369 14.91 -8.47 -33.58
N VAL A 370 14.39 -8.67 -32.42
CA VAL A 370 15.11 -8.60 -31.13
C VAL A 370 16.18 -9.70 -31.07
N MET A 371 15.82 -10.94 -31.40
CA MET A 371 16.74 -12.07 -31.41
C MET A 371 17.83 -11.97 -32.52
N GLY A 372 17.56 -11.19 -33.57
CA GLY A 372 18.56 -10.96 -34.64
C GLY A 372 19.75 -10.08 -34.20
N ARG A 373 19.54 -9.25 -33.15
CA ARG A 373 20.57 -8.39 -32.53
C ARG A 373 20.48 -8.42 -31.01
N PRO A 374 20.62 -9.60 -30.37
CA PRO A 374 20.25 -9.78 -28.96
C PRO A 374 21.12 -8.96 -28.02
N VAL A 375 22.41 -8.79 -28.31
CA VAL A 375 23.32 -7.96 -27.50
C VAL A 375 22.91 -6.49 -27.54
N LEU A 376 22.55 -5.96 -28.72
CA LEU A 376 22.12 -4.57 -28.85
C LEU A 376 20.83 -4.29 -28.06
N PHE A 377 19.80 -5.11 -28.28
CA PHE A 377 18.52 -4.94 -27.59
C PHE A 377 18.64 -5.23 -26.09
N GLY A 378 19.48 -6.21 -25.71
CA GLY A 378 19.80 -6.50 -24.31
C GLY A 378 20.49 -5.31 -23.63
N ALA A 379 21.53 -4.76 -24.25
CA ALA A 379 22.27 -3.61 -23.72
C ALA A 379 21.41 -2.35 -23.64
N LEU A 380 20.60 -2.06 -24.66
CA LEU A 380 19.68 -0.93 -24.65
C LEU A 380 18.62 -1.08 -23.55
N GLY A 381 17.99 -2.25 -23.42
CA GLY A 381 16.97 -2.48 -22.41
C GLY A 381 17.53 -2.41 -20.97
N VAL A 382 18.68 -3.08 -20.72
CA VAL A 382 19.36 -3.00 -19.42
C VAL A 382 19.83 -1.58 -19.15
N GLY A 383 20.43 -0.89 -20.13
CA GLY A 383 20.89 0.49 -19.99
C GLY A 383 19.75 1.46 -19.67
N THR A 384 18.59 1.30 -20.32
CA THR A 384 17.38 2.11 -20.01
C THR A 384 16.90 1.88 -18.58
N LEU A 385 16.83 0.62 -18.14
CA LEU A 385 16.38 0.31 -16.77
C LEU A 385 17.40 0.77 -15.72
N LEU A 386 18.70 0.65 -15.98
CA LEU A 386 19.75 1.16 -15.08
C LEU A 386 19.71 2.70 -14.97
N LEU A 387 19.51 3.38 -16.10
CA LEU A 387 19.35 4.83 -16.12
C LEU A 387 18.12 5.26 -15.32
N ALA A 388 17.01 4.55 -15.50
CA ALA A 388 15.78 4.79 -14.75
C ALA A 388 15.92 4.46 -13.25
N ALA A 389 16.76 3.49 -12.90
CA ALA A 389 17.05 3.13 -11.50
C ALA A 389 18.04 4.09 -10.82
N PHE A 390 18.77 4.91 -11.57
CA PHE A 390 19.84 5.76 -11.03
C PHE A 390 19.38 6.68 -9.88
N PRO A 391 18.17 7.32 -9.89
CA PRO A 391 17.73 8.18 -8.80
C PRO A 391 17.60 7.48 -7.45
N ILE A 392 17.48 6.14 -7.39
CA ILE A 392 17.46 5.38 -6.13
C ILE A 392 18.70 5.63 -5.27
N THR A 393 19.85 5.94 -5.87
CA THR A 393 21.10 6.17 -5.12
C THR A 393 21.04 7.38 -4.20
N GLY A 394 20.08 8.28 -4.43
CA GLY A 394 19.81 9.47 -3.62
C GLY A 394 18.48 9.40 -2.88
N ILE A 395 17.90 8.20 -2.69
CA ILE A 395 16.63 8.05 -2.01
C ILE A 395 16.71 8.54 -0.56
N GLN A 396 15.74 9.38 -0.19
CA GLN A 396 15.50 9.81 1.17
C GLN A 396 14.18 9.20 1.63
N TYR A 397 14.17 8.72 2.86
CA TYR A 397 13.00 8.10 3.47
C TYR A 397 12.40 9.02 4.52
N GLY A 398 11.09 9.12 4.56
CA GLY A 398 10.33 9.85 5.56
C GLY A 398 8.97 9.21 5.80
N VAL A 399 8.23 9.76 6.72
CA VAL A 399 6.82 9.44 6.96
C VAL A 399 6.05 10.73 6.79
N ASP A 400 5.26 10.81 5.72
CA ASP A 400 4.35 11.93 5.49
C ASP A 400 3.06 11.72 6.31
N MET A 401 2.64 12.73 7.07
CA MET A 401 1.35 12.73 7.77
C MET A 401 0.17 13.09 6.85
N GLY A 402 0.41 13.38 5.59
CA GLY A 402 -0.63 13.79 4.65
C GLY A 402 -1.17 15.19 4.86
N ILE A 403 -0.45 16.06 5.59
CA ILE A 403 -0.88 17.44 5.89
C ILE A 403 -1.18 18.20 4.59
N GLY A 404 -0.36 18.04 3.56
CA GLY A 404 -0.56 18.68 2.25
C GLY A 404 -1.87 18.29 1.56
N SER A 405 -2.47 17.16 1.94
CA SER A 405 -3.74 16.67 1.38
C SER A 405 -4.97 17.23 2.09
N LEU A 406 -4.81 17.82 3.29
CA LEU A 406 -5.92 18.24 4.14
C LEU A 406 -6.71 19.45 3.58
N GLY A 407 -6.02 20.39 2.90
CA GLY A 407 -6.64 21.58 2.31
C GLY A 407 -7.50 22.33 3.31
N GLU A 408 -8.77 22.57 2.92
CA GLU A 408 -9.77 23.30 3.73
C GLU A 408 -10.45 22.43 4.82
N ARG A 409 -9.94 21.23 5.11
CA ARG A 409 -10.46 20.41 6.21
C ARG A 409 -10.21 21.08 7.56
N PRO A 410 -11.04 20.79 8.61
CA PRO A 410 -10.87 21.43 9.91
C PRO A 410 -9.46 21.24 10.49
N SER A 411 -8.91 20.03 10.44
CA SER A 411 -7.57 19.76 10.94
C SER A 411 -6.49 20.48 10.11
N GLY A 412 -6.68 20.59 8.78
CA GLY A 412 -5.76 21.32 7.88
C GLY A 412 -5.70 22.81 8.18
N ARG A 413 -6.86 23.47 8.32
CA ARG A 413 -6.92 24.90 8.72
C ARG A 413 -6.29 25.13 10.09
N ALA A 414 -6.61 24.27 11.06
CA ALA A 414 -5.99 24.37 12.38
C ALA A 414 -4.47 24.16 12.31
N THR A 415 -3.99 23.23 11.50
CA THR A 415 -2.54 23.04 11.25
C THR A 415 -1.90 24.30 10.72
N THR A 416 -2.43 24.90 9.66
CA THR A 416 -1.91 26.14 9.08
C THR A 416 -1.88 27.28 10.12
N LEU A 417 -2.95 27.45 10.90
CA LEU A 417 -2.99 28.45 11.97
C LEU A 417 -1.93 28.23 13.06
N VAL A 418 -1.64 26.96 13.39
CA VAL A 418 -0.58 26.61 14.34
C VAL A 418 0.80 26.94 13.76
N GLU A 419 1.06 26.53 12.52
CA GLU A 419 2.35 26.77 11.85
C GLU A 419 2.66 28.26 11.71
N ASP A 420 1.68 29.03 11.26
CA ASP A 420 1.83 30.46 11.03
C ASP A 420 2.02 31.27 12.33
N ASN A 421 1.38 30.87 13.43
CA ASN A 421 1.34 31.66 14.65
C ASN A 421 2.23 31.14 15.78
N PHE A 422 2.54 29.84 15.80
CA PHE A 422 3.26 29.21 16.92
C PHE A 422 4.46 28.36 16.48
N GLY A 423 4.59 28.13 15.19
CA GLY A 423 5.64 27.35 14.57
C GLY A 423 5.28 25.87 14.37
N PRO A 424 5.86 25.24 13.35
CA PRO A 424 5.48 23.89 12.89
C PRO A 424 5.83 22.79 13.89
N GLY A 425 6.84 22.98 14.73
CA GLY A 425 7.26 21.96 15.69
C GLY A 425 6.23 21.65 16.79
N LEU A 426 5.22 22.51 16.98
CA LEU A 426 4.16 22.27 17.96
C LEU A 426 3.29 21.05 17.60
N LEU A 427 3.19 20.71 16.31
CA LEU A 427 2.39 19.59 15.82
C LEU A 427 3.08 18.22 15.96
N GLY A 428 4.37 18.23 16.15
CA GLY A 428 5.15 17.00 16.29
C GLY A 428 6.21 17.10 17.38
N PRO A 429 5.82 17.32 18.65
CA PRO A 429 6.77 17.46 19.73
C PRO A 429 7.51 16.14 20.00
N ILE A 430 8.75 16.27 20.49
CA ILE A 430 9.48 15.16 21.08
C ILE A 430 9.08 15.11 22.54
N THR A 431 8.60 13.96 23.01
CA THR A 431 8.20 13.76 24.40
C THR A 431 9.22 12.86 25.09
N LEU A 432 9.71 13.26 26.23
CA LEU A 432 10.57 12.43 27.06
C LEU A 432 9.91 12.15 28.40
N VAL A 433 10.08 10.92 28.89
CA VAL A 433 9.64 10.52 30.23
C VAL A 433 10.83 9.97 31.00
N ALA A 434 11.17 10.63 32.11
CA ALA A 434 12.24 10.24 33.01
C ALA A 434 11.67 9.56 34.24
N THR A 435 12.15 8.36 34.56
CA THR A 435 11.81 7.54 35.72
C THR A 435 13.06 7.14 36.48
N GLY A 436 12.90 6.68 37.68
CA GLY A 436 13.96 5.99 38.41
C GLY A 436 14.15 4.55 37.93
N PRO A 437 15.07 3.79 38.54
CA PRO A 437 15.22 2.35 38.27
C PRO A 437 13.91 1.61 38.44
N ASP A 438 13.67 0.60 37.58
CA ASP A 438 12.45 -0.21 37.54
C ASP A 438 11.17 0.66 37.41
N GLU A 439 11.31 1.77 36.67
CA GLU A 439 10.25 2.75 36.42
C GLU A 439 9.66 3.39 37.70
N GLY A 440 10.43 3.30 38.77
CA GLY A 440 10.09 3.92 40.06
C GLY A 440 10.19 5.45 40.05
N PRO A 441 9.90 6.11 41.18
CA PRO A 441 10.13 7.53 41.33
C PRO A 441 11.64 7.87 41.24
N LEU A 442 11.97 9.06 40.74
CA LEU A 442 13.32 9.58 40.69
C LEU A 442 13.84 9.85 42.08
N THR A 443 15.10 9.50 42.34
CA THR A 443 15.82 9.98 43.55
C THR A 443 16.13 11.47 43.43
N ALA A 444 16.42 12.14 44.53
CA ALA A 444 16.75 13.57 44.52
C ALA A 444 17.96 13.90 43.62
N SER A 445 18.96 13.02 43.61
CA SER A 445 20.14 13.18 42.72
C SER A 445 19.81 12.97 41.26
N ALA A 446 19.00 11.94 40.93
CA ALA A 446 18.56 11.69 39.59
C ALA A 446 17.63 12.82 39.07
N SER A 447 16.75 13.34 39.93
CA SER A 447 15.88 14.47 39.57
C SER A 447 16.70 15.73 39.24
N THR A 448 17.80 15.98 39.96
CA THR A 448 18.71 17.08 39.61
C THR A 448 19.43 16.85 38.29
N GLY A 449 19.86 15.62 37.99
CA GLY A 449 20.46 15.26 36.72
C GLY A 449 19.47 15.41 35.55
N VAL A 450 18.23 14.95 35.72
CA VAL A 450 17.15 15.11 34.72
C VAL A 450 16.82 16.59 34.50
N ALA A 451 16.75 17.40 35.57
CA ALA A 451 16.51 18.84 35.44
C ALA A 451 17.64 19.53 34.64
N ALA A 452 18.89 19.22 34.94
CA ALA A 452 20.04 19.77 34.21
C ALA A 452 20.03 19.33 32.72
N PHE A 453 19.64 18.10 32.43
CA PHE A 453 19.47 17.61 31.06
C PHE A 453 18.34 18.37 30.33
N VAL A 454 17.18 18.51 30.94
CA VAL A 454 16.01 19.23 30.36
C VAL A 454 16.35 20.72 30.16
N ASP A 455 17.07 21.34 31.09
CA ASP A 455 17.54 22.73 30.96
C ASP A 455 18.56 22.87 29.82
N GLY A 456 19.44 21.86 29.62
CA GLY A 456 20.38 21.79 28.51
C GLY A 456 19.66 21.75 27.14
N LEU A 457 18.58 21.00 27.00
CA LEU A 457 17.80 20.96 25.77
C LEU A 457 17.16 22.31 25.40
N SER A 458 16.86 23.15 26.42
CA SER A 458 16.33 24.50 26.19
C SER A 458 17.35 25.47 25.60
N ALA A 459 18.65 25.13 25.64
CA ALA A 459 19.73 25.91 25.07
C ALA A 459 20.07 25.49 23.62
N ASP A 460 19.54 24.42 23.11
CA ASP A 460 19.75 23.98 21.72
C ASP A 460 18.98 24.88 20.75
N GLU A 461 19.67 25.41 19.74
CA GLU A 461 19.09 26.33 18.74
C GLU A 461 17.97 25.69 17.90
N ARG A 462 17.93 24.34 17.81
CA ARG A 462 16.91 23.55 17.12
C ARG A 462 15.62 23.41 17.95
N VAL A 463 15.65 23.79 19.22
CA VAL A 463 14.53 23.74 20.16
C VAL A 463 13.94 25.12 20.36
N VAL A 464 12.63 25.26 20.16
CA VAL A 464 11.90 26.49 20.48
C VAL A 464 11.64 26.56 21.98
N ARG A 465 11.29 25.42 22.58
CA ARG A 465 10.86 25.36 23.98
C ARG A 465 10.87 23.94 24.53
N VAL A 466 11.09 23.85 25.85
CA VAL A 466 10.89 22.63 26.63
C VAL A 466 9.87 22.89 27.73
N ILE A 467 8.86 22.05 27.85
CA ILE A 467 7.77 22.18 28.84
C ILE A 467 7.85 20.97 29.80
N PRO A 468 8.52 21.10 30.95
CA PRO A 468 8.61 20.02 31.93
C PRO A 468 7.33 19.94 32.77
N GLN A 469 6.92 18.74 33.09
CA GLN A 469 5.83 18.43 34.01
C GLN A 469 6.27 17.34 34.99
N GLN A 470 5.84 17.44 36.23
CA GLN A 470 6.17 16.47 37.27
C GLN A 470 4.91 15.84 37.83
N ALA A 471 4.89 14.53 37.88
CA ALA A 471 3.83 13.76 38.52
C ALA A 471 4.38 12.47 39.11
N ASN A 472 3.92 12.09 40.29
CA ASN A 472 4.27 10.83 40.95
C ASN A 472 5.79 10.57 41.09
N GLY A 473 6.59 11.64 41.28
CA GLY A 473 8.04 11.55 41.36
C GLY A 473 8.75 11.25 40.03
N ARG A 474 8.09 11.45 38.92
CA ARG A 474 8.60 11.29 37.54
C ARG A 474 8.52 12.63 36.81
N VAL A 475 9.28 12.76 35.72
CA VAL A 475 9.30 13.96 34.89
C VAL A 475 8.89 13.56 33.48
N LEU A 476 7.89 14.27 32.94
CA LEU A 476 7.60 14.29 31.51
C LEU A 476 8.04 15.66 30.99
N ALA A 477 8.78 15.70 29.88
CA ALA A 477 9.09 16.96 29.22
C ALA A 477 8.71 16.90 27.73
N THR A 478 7.96 17.91 27.30
CA THR A 478 7.59 18.11 25.91
C THR A 478 8.58 19.09 25.29
N VAL A 479 9.37 18.62 24.32
CA VAL A 479 10.36 19.42 23.57
C VAL A 479 9.72 19.81 22.25
N VAL A 480 9.51 21.09 22.03
CA VAL A 480 8.98 21.65 20.80
C VAL A 480 10.13 22.00 19.88
N PRO A 481 10.35 21.27 18.77
CA PRO A 481 11.41 21.59 17.82
C PRO A 481 11.08 22.85 17.02
N ARG A 482 12.06 23.41 16.33
CA ARG A 482 11.88 24.58 15.47
C ARG A 482 11.28 24.22 14.11
N ASP A 483 11.68 23.07 13.58
CA ASP A 483 11.28 22.59 12.27
C ASP A 483 10.14 21.57 12.38
N THR A 484 9.59 21.17 11.24
CA THR A 484 8.55 20.14 11.14
C THR A 484 9.09 18.78 11.59
N PHE A 485 8.22 17.96 12.16
CA PHE A 485 8.55 16.64 12.72
C PHE A 485 9.14 15.65 11.71
N ASP A 486 8.93 15.85 10.41
CA ASP A 486 9.41 15.03 9.29
C ASP A 486 10.74 15.55 8.70
N SER A 487 11.27 16.66 9.23
CA SER A 487 12.54 17.22 8.78
C SER A 487 13.74 16.39 9.27
N THR A 488 14.80 16.40 8.45
CA THR A 488 16.08 15.77 8.83
C THR A 488 16.66 16.38 10.11
N ALA A 489 16.47 17.69 10.31
CA ALA A 489 16.94 18.39 11.51
C ALA A 489 16.28 17.87 12.78
N VAL A 490 14.99 17.54 12.76
CA VAL A 490 14.27 16.99 13.92
C VAL A 490 14.64 15.51 14.13
N ALA A 491 14.89 14.75 13.06
CA ALA A 491 15.39 13.39 13.19
C ALA A 491 16.79 13.35 13.85
N GLU A 492 17.69 14.24 13.44
CA GLU A 492 19.02 14.41 14.06
C GLU A 492 18.91 14.86 15.52
N LEU A 493 18.06 15.86 15.81
CA LEU A 493 17.81 16.32 17.18
C LEU A 493 17.29 15.16 18.06
N THR A 494 16.38 14.33 17.55
CA THR A 494 15.86 13.16 18.28
C THR A 494 16.97 12.15 18.60
N ALA A 495 17.88 11.91 17.65
CA ALA A 495 19.03 11.03 17.85
C ALA A 495 20.03 11.59 18.89
N ASP A 496 20.31 12.89 18.84
CA ASP A 496 21.18 13.55 19.81
C ASP A 496 20.58 13.50 21.21
N ILE A 497 19.29 13.79 21.36
CA ILE A 497 18.57 13.70 22.65
C ILE A 497 18.66 12.27 23.22
N ARG A 498 18.51 11.24 22.38
CA ARG A 498 18.68 9.83 22.82
C ARG A 498 20.09 9.55 23.33
N ALA A 499 21.10 9.99 22.59
CA ALA A 499 22.49 9.78 22.97
C ALA A 499 22.86 10.50 24.28
N GLU A 500 22.36 11.73 24.48
CA GLU A 500 22.58 12.49 25.71
C GLU A 500 21.82 11.89 26.92
N ALA A 501 20.60 11.41 26.70
CA ALA A 501 19.76 10.79 27.72
C ALA A 501 20.43 9.57 28.37
N ASP A 502 21.18 8.78 27.60
CA ASP A 502 21.96 7.62 28.09
C ASP A 502 23.04 8.01 29.08
N GLY A 503 23.50 9.28 29.07
CA GLY A 503 24.50 9.83 29.99
C GLY A 503 23.95 10.22 31.38
N VAL A 504 22.64 10.28 31.58
CA VAL A 504 22.01 10.73 32.82
C VAL A 504 21.99 9.59 33.84
N THR A 505 22.88 9.63 34.81
CA THR A 505 23.02 8.55 35.79
C THR A 505 21.88 8.52 36.82
N GLY A 506 21.36 7.31 37.07
CA GLY A 506 20.32 7.06 38.09
C GLY A 506 18.88 7.37 37.63
N ALA A 507 18.70 7.76 36.37
CA ALA A 507 17.41 7.87 35.71
C ALA A 507 17.36 6.95 34.50
N GLN A 508 16.14 6.52 34.13
CA GLN A 508 15.82 5.91 32.86
C GLN A 508 14.98 6.94 32.08
N ILE A 509 15.54 7.42 30.97
CA ILE A 509 14.86 8.41 30.12
C ILE A 509 14.43 7.76 28.82
N HIS A 510 13.13 7.72 28.59
CA HIS A 510 12.53 7.23 27.36
C HIS A 510 12.16 8.41 26.47
N ILE A 511 12.49 8.32 25.18
CA ILE A 511 12.24 9.35 24.20
C ILE A 511 11.13 8.87 23.27
N GLY A 512 10.08 9.67 23.12
CA GLY A 512 8.90 9.39 22.32
C GLY A 512 8.29 10.67 21.72
N GLY A 513 6.98 10.68 21.53
CA GLY A 513 6.27 11.70 20.76
C GLY A 513 6.31 11.41 19.27
N THR A 514 5.61 12.21 18.47
CA THR A 514 5.37 11.96 17.04
C THR A 514 6.69 11.84 16.25
N SER A 515 7.61 12.77 16.44
CA SER A 515 8.91 12.75 15.74
C SER A 515 9.74 11.50 16.05
N ALA A 516 9.79 11.10 17.34
CA ALA A 516 10.53 9.92 17.75
C ALA A 516 9.86 8.62 17.27
N ALA A 517 8.53 8.57 17.23
CA ALA A 517 7.79 7.43 16.71
C ALA A 517 8.10 7.19 15.24
N PHE A 518 8.15 8.23 14.42
CA PHE A 518 8.51 8.11 13.00
C PHE A 518 9.97 7.73 12.78
N ALA A 519 10.89 8.21 13.64
CA ALA A 519 12.26 7.74 13.64
C ALA A 519 12.35 6.23 13.94
N ASP A 520 11.63 5.74 14.95
CA ASP A 520 11.57 4.31 15.31
C ASP A 520 10.99 3.46 14.16
N VAL A 521 9.96 3.96 13.46
CA VAL A 521 9.38 3.30 12.26
C VAL A 521 10.41 3.22 11.14
N SER A 522 11.09 4.33 10.84
CA SER A 522 12.09 4.39 9.77
C SER A 522 13.26 3.45 10.05
N GLU A 523 13.75 3.41 11.27
CA GLU A 523 14.80 2.49 11.72
C GLU A 523 14.32 1.03 11.59
N ARG A 524 13.14 0.70 12.09
CA ARG A 524 12.58 -0.65 12.04
C ARG A 524 12.41 -1.16 10.61
N ILE A 525 11.91 -0.32 9.70
CA ILE A 525 11.71 -0.69 8.30
C ILE A 525 13.05 -0.87 7.60
N THR A 526 13.99 0.05 7.80
CA THR A 526 15.32 0.00 7.18
C THR A 526 16.10 -1.24 7.63
N ASP A 527 16.07 -1.57 8.91
CA ASP A 527 16.71 -2.76 9.46
C ASP A 527 16.13 -4.07 8.90
N ARG A 528 14.82 -4.10 8.64
CA ARG A 528 14.12 -5.29 8.14
C ARG A 528 14.05 -5.36 6.61
N LEU A 529 14.37 -4.29 5.90
CA LEU A 529 14.25 -4.20 4.44
C LEU A 529 15.00 -5.34 3.74
N PHE A 530 16.28 -5.54 4.06
CA PHE A 530 17.09 -6.59 3.44
C PHE A 530 16.62 -7.99 3.79
N LEU A 531 16.06 -8.19 4.99
CA LEU A 531 15.48 -9.48 5.40
C LEU A 531 14.23 -9.81 4.57
N VAL A 532 13.31 -8.85 4.40
CA VAL A 532 12.10 -9.01 3.59
C VAL A 532 12.47 -9.27 2.12
N ILE A 533 13.36 -8.45 1.55
CA ILE A 533 13.85 -8.65 0.18
C ILE A 533 14.48 -10.06 0.04
N GLY A 534 15.36 -10.46 0.93
CA GLY A 534 16.01 -11.76 0.91
C GLY A 534 15.02 -12.93 1.00
N LEU A 535 13.98 -12.80 1.84
CA LEU A 535 12.92 -13.80 1.98
C LEU A 535 12.12 -13.94 0.68
N VAL A 536 11.65 -12.81 0.12
CA VAL A 536 10.90 -12.78 -1.14
C VAL A 536 11.72 -13.37 -2.27
N LEU A 537 12.99 -12.98 -2.41
CA LEU A 537 13.88 -13.50 -3.45
C LEU A 537 14.13 -15.00 -3.30
N THR A 538 14.33 -15.48 -2.07
CA THR A 538 14.58 -16.91 -1.79
C THR A 538 13.37 -17.75 -2.15
N VAL A 539 12.17 -17.35 -1.70
CA VAL A 539 10.91 -18.05 -2.01
C VAL A 539 10.63 -18.03 -3.51
N SER A 540 10.80 -16.88 -4.15
CA SER A 540 10.62 -16.72 -5.59
C SER A 540 11.59 -17.58 -6.38
N LEU A 541 12.87 -17.63 -5.98
CA LEU A 541 13.88 -18.47 -6.61
C LEU A 541 13.50 -19.96 -6.50
N ALA A 542 13.16 -20.41 -5.29
CA ALA A 542 12.77 -21.80 -5.06
C ALA A 542 11.55 -22.19 -5.92
N PHE A 543 10.55 -21.32 -5.96
CA PHE A 543 9.36 -21.53 -6.79
C PHE A 543 9.70 -21.59 -8.28
N LEU A 544 10.47 -20.62 -8.81
CA LEU A 544 10.81 -20.59 -10.22
C LEU A 544 11.67 -21.79 -10.64
N VAL A 545 12.63 -22.22 -9.81
CA VAL A 545 13.40 -23.43 -10.05
C VAL A 545 12.50 -24.65 -10.13
N PHE A 546 11.51 -24.76 -9.23
CA PHE A 546 10.52 -25.82 -9.25
C PHE A 546 9.62 -25.76 -10.49
N ALA A 547 9.13 -24.56 -10.85
CA ALA A 547 8.23 -24.35 -11.98
C ALA A 547 8.89 -24.56 -13.35
N PHE A 548 10.12 -24.06 -13.53
CA PHE A 548 10.82 -24.11 -14.81
C PHE A 548 11.73 -25.33 -14.96
N ARG A 549 12.07 -25.99 -13.85
CA ARG A 549 13.12 -27.01 -13.83
C ARG A 549 14.42 -26.53 -14.47
N SER A 550 14.79 -25.28 -14.19
CA SER A 550 16.01 -24.63 -14.66
C SER A 550 16.45 -23.56 -13.67
N ILE A 551 17.72 -23.64 -13.21
CA ILE A 551 18.31 -22.65 -12.32
C ILE A 551 18.63 -21.37 -13.11
N VAL A 552 19.10 -21.50 -14.34
CA VAL A 552 19.49 -20.36 -15.19
C VAL A 552 18.29 -19.46 -15.50
N LEU A 553 17.15 -20.07 -15.85
CA LEU A 553 15.92 -19.32 -16.10
C LEU A 553 15.43 -18.61 -14.84
N ALA A 554 15.41 -19.31 -13.69
CA ALA A 554 14.96 -18.75 -12.43
C ALA A 554 15.83 -17.55 -11.99
N PHE A 555 17.15 -17.69 -12.05
CA PHE A 555 18.08 -16.63 -11.67
C PHE A 555 17.96 -15.41 -12.60
N LYS A 556 17.89 -15.64 -13.91
CA LYS A 556 17.70 -14.58 -14.90
C LYS A 556 16.39 -13.82 -14.67
N ALA A 557 15.30 -14.56 -14.41
CA ALA A 557 13.99 -13.99 -14.12
C ALA A 557 14.03 -13.02 -12.91
N ILE A 558 14.62 -13.48 -11.81
CA ILE A 558 14.78 -12.67 -10.61
C ILE A 558 15.60 -11.41 -10.90
N LEU A 559 16.73 -11.55 -11.62
CA LEU A 559 17.60 -10.42 -11.92
C LEU A 559 16.88 -9.35 -12.77
N LEU A 560 16.11 -9.79 -13.77
CA LEU A 560 15.34 -8.88 -14.62
C LEU A 560 14.21 -8.19 -13.87
N ASN A 561 13.52 -8.92 -12.99
CA ASN A 561 12.47 -8.34 -12.15
C ASN A 561 13.04 -7.35 -11.13
N LEU A 562 14.20 -7.68 -10.52
CA LEU A 562 14.88 -6.77 -9.61
C LEU A 562 15.29 -5.46 -10.31
N LEU A 563 15.78 -5.57 -11.56
CA LEU A 563 16.13 -4.42 -12.36
C LEU A 563 14.91 -3.56 -12.74
N ALA A 564 13.79 -4.20 -13.08
CA ALA A 564 12.53 -3.49 -13.37
C ALA A 564 11.96 -2.78 -12.13
N THR A 565 11.99 -3.46 -10.97
CA THR A 565 11.58 -2.88 -9.69
C THR A 565 12.45 -1.69 -9.33
N GLY A 566 13.79 -1.83 -9.46
CA GLY A 566 14.71 -0.74 -9.24
C GLY A 566 14.45 0.44 -10.18
N ALA A 567 14.18 0.20 -11.46
CA ALA A 567 13.86 1.25 -12.42
C ALA A 567 12.54 1.96 -12.06
N ALA A 568 11.52 1.22 -11.63
CA ALA A 568 10.24 1.80 -11.21
C ALA A 568 10.39 2.66 -9.96
N LEU A 569 11.12 2.18 -8.95
CA LEU A 569 11.41 2.96 -7.74
C LEU A 569 12.26 4.19 -8.06
N GLY A 570 13.25 4.08 -8.98
CA GLY A 570 14.04 5.23 -9.41
C GLY A 570 13.21 6.30 -10.10
N ILE A 571 12.26 5.91 -10.96
CA ILE A 571 11.31 6.86 -11.56
C ILE A 571 10.42 7.47 -10.48
N THR A 572 9.97 6.68 -9.49
CA THR A 572 9.16 7.17 -8.38
C THR A 572 9.92 8.20 -7.53
N VAL A 573 11.21 7.95 -7.25
CA VAL A 573 12.10 8.93 -6.60
C VAL A 573 12.21 10.21 -7.43
N ALA A 574 12.43 10.09 -8.74
CA ALA A 574 12.55 11.25 -9.62
C ALA A 574 11.27 12.11 -9.64
N VAL A 575 10.10 11.46 -9.59
CA VAL A 575 8.81 12.16 -9.59
C VAL A 575 8.52 12.74 -8.21
N PHE A 576 8.40 11.92 -7.18
CA PHE A 576 7.86 12.35 -5.88
C PHE A 576 8.89 12.99 -4.95
N GLN A 577 10.15 12.59 -4.99
CA GLN A 577 11.19 13.19 -4.16
C GLN A 577 11.81 14.43 -4.81
N HIS A 578 12.00 14.42 -6.14
CA HIS A 578 12.60 15.55 -6.86
C HIS A 578 11.57 16.42 -7.58
N GLY A 579 10.27 16.18 -7.43
CA GLY A 579 9.19 17.01 -7.97
C GLY A 579 9.06 16.99 -9.50
N ILE A 580 9.64 16.01 -10.20
CA ILE A 580 9.54 15.95 -11.66
C ILE A 580 8.11 15.65 -12.09
N GLY A 581 7.39 16.66 -12.56
CA GLY A 581 6.02 16.52 -13.04
C GLY A 581 4.94 16.77 -11.97
N GLU A 582 5.30 17.34 -10.81
CA GLU A 582 4.36 17.67 -9.74
C GLU A 582 3.16 18.52 -10.22
N SER A 583 3.39 19.54 -11.05
CA SER A 583 2.33 20.37 -11.62
C SER A 583 1.39 19.61 -12.56
N LEU A 584 1.85 18.51 -13.19
CA LEU A 584 1.03 17.67 -14.06
C LEU A 584 0.20 16.65 -13.27
N LEU A 585 0.77 16.14 -12.19
CA LEU A 585 0.17 15.09 -11.35
C LEU A 585 -0.62 15.66 -10.16
N GLY A 586 -0.49 16.97 -9.89
CA GLY A 586 -1.28 17.67 -8.88
C GLY A 586 -0.87 17.38 -7.45
N PHE A 587 0.43 17.18 -7.19
CA PHE A 587 0.98 16.99 -5.83
C PHE A 587 2.08 18.03 -5.56
N GLU A 588 2.47 18.16 -4.31
CA GLU A 588 3.65 18.90 -3.85
C GLU A 588 4.69 17.91 -3.33
N SER A 589 5.94 18.09 -3.75
CA SER A 589 7.02 17.18 -3.36
C SER A 589 7.41 17.39 -1.90
N THR A 590 7.39 16.31 -1.12
CA THR A 590 7.86 16.32 0.28
C THR A 590 9.38 16.20 0.40
N GLY A 591 10.11 15.97 -0.72
CA GLY A 591 11.56 15.76 -0.71
C GLY A 591 12.00 14.34 -0.32
N PHE A 592 11.07 13.45 0.02
CA PHE A 592 11.33 12.07 0.39
C PHE A 592 10.24 11.10 -0.15
N LEU A 593 10.47 9.82 -0.01
CA LEU A 593 9.45 8.79 -0.23
C LEU A 593 9.01 8.18 1.10
N GLN A 594 7.76 7.74 1.15
CA GLN A 594 7.26 6.95 2.27
C GLN A 594 8.18 5.75 2.53
N VAL A 595 8.65 5.63 3.77
CA VAL A 595 9.71 4.68 4.14
C VAL A 595 9.35 3.21 3.83
N TYR A 596 8.08 2.84 3.93
CA TYR A 596 7.60 1.48 3.65
C TYR A 596 7.33 1.23 2.16
N LEU A 597 7.25 2.28 1.32
CA LEU A 597 6.89 2.17 -0.09
C LEU A 597 7.81 1.22 -0.89
N PRO A 598 9.16 1.31 -0.80
CA PRO A 598 10.02 0.40 -1.54
C PRO A 598 9.80 -1.06 -1.17
N MET A 599 9.58 -1.36 0.10
CA MET A 599 9.31 -2.71 0.60
C MET A 599 7.96 -3.24 0.11
N LEU A 600 6.92 -2.43 0.19
CA LEU A 600 5.57 -2.76 -0.28
C LEU A 600 5.57 -3.01 -1.79
N VAL A 601 6.09 -2.07 -2.58
CA VAL A 601 6.17 -2.18 -4.05
C VAL A 601 6.98 -3.41 -4.46
N PHE A 602 8.10 -3.67 -3.77
CA PHE A 602 8.91 -4.86 -4.02
C PHE A 602 8.12 -6.16 -3.77
N ALA A 603 7.48 -6.29 -2.62
CA ALA A 603 6.71 -7.49 -2.27
C ALA A 603 5.53 -7.73 -3.24
N VAL A 604 4.80 -6.67 -3.57
CA VAL A 604 3.66 -6.72 -4.52
C VAL A 604 4.14 -7.08 -5.91
N LEU A 605 5.16 -6.38 -6.41
CA LEU A 605 5.63 -6.54 -7.79
C LEU A 605 6.24 -7.92 -8.02
N PHE A 606 7.05 -8.42 -7.09
CA PHE A 606 7.59 -9.77 -7.19
C PHE A 606 6.48 -10.82 -7.21
N GLY A 607 5.41 -10.63 -6.43
CA GLY A 607 4.22 -11.48 -6.50
C GLY A 607 3.55 -11.43 -7.88
N LEU A 608 3.27 -10.23 -8.39
CA LEU A 608 2.51 -10.02 -9.63
C LEU A 608 3.30 -10.31 -10.91
N SER A 609 4.60 -9.96 -10.95
CA SER A 609 5.42 -10.11 -12.16
C SER A 609 5.72 -11.56 -12.49
N MET A 610 5.89 -12.41 -11.46
CA MET A 610 6.23 -13.84 -11.63
C MET A 610 5.19 -14.61 -12.45
N ASP A 611 3.92 -14.26 -12.35
CA ASP A 611 2.80 -14.93 -12.99
C ASP A 611 2.94 -14.99 -14.50
N TYR A 612 3.21 -13.86 -15.07
CA TYR A 612 3.32 -13.72 -16.52
C TYR A 612 4.61 -14.33 -17.05
N GLU A 613 5.67 -14.29 -16.26
CA GLU A 613 6.94 -14.91 -16.65
C GLU A 613 6.79 -16.43 -16.67
N VAL A 614 6.13 -17.01 -15.67
CA VAL A 614 5.81 -18.44 -15.65
C VAL A 614 4.94 -18.82 -16.85
N PHE A 615 3.94 -18.02 -17.19
CA PHE A 615 3.08 -18.27 -18.34
C PHE A 615 3.83 -18.22 -19.66
N LEU A 616 4.68 -17.20 -19.86
CA LEU A 616 5.50 -17.02 -21.06
C LEU A 616 6.52 -18.16 -21.24
N ILE A 617 7.31 -18.42 -20.19
CA ILE A 617 8.37 -19.43 -20.23
C ILE A 617 7.79 -20.84 -20.38
N ARG A 618 6.66 -21.15 -19.74
CA ARG A 618 5.97 -22.43 -19.91
C ARG A 618 5.57 -22.67 -21.37
N ARG A 619 5.07 -21.66 -22.08
CA ARG A 619 4.73 -21.75 -23.50
C ARG A 619 5.96 -21.91 -24.39
N MET A 620 7.05 -21.23 -24.05
CA MET A 620 8.34 -21.44 -24.73
C MET A 620 8.87 -22.86 -24.50
N LYS A 621 8.73 -23.39 -23.28
CA LYS A 621 9.12 -24.75 -22.93
C LYS A 621 8.31 -25.80 -23.69
N GLU A 622 6.99 -25.64 -23.78
CA GLU A 622 6.12 -26.52 -24.58
C GLU A 622 6.50 -26.53 -26.07
N ALA A 623 6.96 -25.38 -26.61
CA ALA A 623 7.46 -25.30 -27.97
C ALA A 623 8.85 -25.97 -28.13
N TRP A 624 9.75 -25.76 -27.17
CA TRP A 624 11.06 -26.39 -27.11
C TRP A 624 10.98 -27.91 -27.02
N ASP A 625 10.09 -28.43 -26.19
CA ASP A 625 9.93 -29.89 -26.00
C ASP A 625 9.38 -30.57 -27.27
N ARG A 626 8.69 -29.83 -28.17
CA ARG A 626 8.24 -30.31 -29.47
C ARG A 626 9.33 -30.20 -30.54
N ASN A 627 10.09 -29.14 -30.56
CA ASN A 627 11.17 -28.88 -31.46
C ASN A 627 12.28 -28.14 -30.71
N PRO A 628 13.45 -28.78 -30.45
CA PRO A 628 14.54 -28.22 -29.68
C PRO A 628 15.34 -27.15 -30.45
N ASP A 629 14.64 -26.21 -31.08
CA ASP A 629 15.19 -24.98 -31.66
C ASP A 629 14.80 -23.80 -30.77
N ASN A 630 15.81 -23.17 -30.14
CA ASN A 630 15.58 -22.09 -29.18
C ASN A 630 14.95 -20.86 -29.83
N ALA A 631 15.35 -20.49 -31.04
CA ALA A 631 14.80 -19.31 -31.72
C ALA A 631 13.31 -19.52 -32.11
N VAL A 632 12.99 -20.72 -32.58
CA VAL A 632 11.62 -21.12 -32.93
C VAL A 632 10.75 -21.16 -31.65
N ALA A 633 11.26 -21.77 -30.58
CA ALA A 633 10.54 -21.88 -29.31
C ALA A 633 10.22 -20.51 -28.68
N VAL A 634 11.17 -19.59 -28.68
CA VAL A 634 10.98 -18.21 -28.18
C VAL A 634 9.98 -17.43 -29.06
N ALA A 635 10.12 -17.49 -30.38
CA ALA A 635 9.21 -16.79 -31.30
C ALA A 635 7.78 -17.31 -31.19
N GLU A 636 7.58 -18.64 -31.13
CA GLU A 636 6.27 -19.28 -30.98
C GLU A 636 5.65 -18.99 -29.59
N GLY A 637 6.46 -19.05 -28.52
CA GLY A 637 6.04 -18.72 -27.17
C GLY A 637 5.55 -17.28 -27.09
N LEU A 638 6.32 -16.31 -27.60
CA LEU A 638 5.94 -14.90 -27.60
C LEU A 638 4.70 -14.65 -28.50
N GLN A 639 4.63 -15.26 -29.68
CA GLN A 639 3.48 -15.12 -30.57
C GLN A 639 2.16 -15.51 -29.90
N ARG A 640 2.18 -16.54 -29.06
CA ARG A 640 0.95 -17.06 -28.38
C ARG A 640 0.60 -16.31 -27.11
N THR A 641 1.59 -15.67 -26.45
CA THR A 641 1.41 -15.09 -25.12
C THR A 641 1.48 -13.57 -25.09
N ALA A 642 2.14 -12.90 -26.04
CA ALA A 642 2.36 -11.46 -26.00
C ALA A 642 1.04 -10.67 -25.89
N ARG A 643 0.00 -11.06 -26.63
CA ARG A 643 -1.27 -10.35 -26.61
C ARG A 643 -2.03 -10.48 -25.27
N PRO A 644 -2.28 -11.67 -24.71
CA PRO A 644 -2.88 -11.78 -23.38
C PRO A 644 -2.07 -11.05 -22.32
N ILE A 645 -0.73 -11.16 -22.34
CA ILE A 645 0.16 -10.51 -21.38
C ILE A 645 0.09 -8.98 -21.48
N THR A 646 0.15 -8.42 -22.70
CA THR A 646 0.07 -6.96 -22.88
C THR A 646 -1.31 -6.41 -22.50
N ALA A 647 -2.39 -7.16 -22.76
CA ALA A 647 -3.73 -6.78 -22.35
C ALA A 647 -3.87 -6.77 -20.82
N ALA A 648 -3.38 -7.81 -20.16
CA ALA A 648 -3.37 -7.92 -18.71
C ALA A 648 -2.55 -6.79 -18.06
N ALA A 649 -1.34 -6.55 -18.58
CA ALA A 649 -0.52 -5.44 -18.13
C ALA A 649 -1.22 -4.07 -18.31
N ALA A 650 -1.87 -3.85 -19.47
CA ALA A 650 -2.60 -2.62 -19.73
C ALA A 650 -3.80 -2.42 -18.76
N ILE A 651 -4.48 -3.51 -18.39
CA ILE A 651 -5.57 -3.47 -17.39
C ILE A 651 -5.00 -3.08 -16.01
N MET A 652 -3.93 -3.75 -15.58
CA MET A 652 -3.32 -3.46 -14.28
C MET A 652 -2.73 -2.06 -14.23
N VAL A 653 -2.04 -1.62 -15.30
CA VAL A 653 -1.54 -0.24 -15.40
C VAL A 653 -2.71 0.75 -15.30
N ALA A 654 -3.84 0.49 -15.96
CA ALA A 654 -5.01 1.36 -15.87
C ALA A 654 -5.60 1.41 -14.45
N VAL A 655 -5.70 0.26 -13.77
CA VAL A 655 -6.20 0.18 -12.40
C VAL A 655 -5.27 0.89 -11.43
N PHE A 656 -3.95 0.65 -11.48
CA PHE A 656 -3.01 1.30 -10.58
C PHE A 656 -2.81 2.77 -10.90
N ALA A 657 -2.76 3.15 -12.18
CA ALA A 657 -2.65 4.54 -12.61
C ALA A 657 -3.87 5.39 -12.23
N SER A 658 -5.05 4.80 -12.00
CA SER A 658 -6.20 5.56 -11.52
C SER A 658 -5.99 6.13 -10.12
N PHE A 659 -5.16 5.50 -9.29
CA PHE A 659 -4.77 6.02 -7.99
C PHE A 659 -3.78 7.20 -8.05
N VAL A 660 -3.18 7.47 -9.21
CA VAL A 660 -2.39 8.69 -9.43
C VAL A 660 -3.25 9.96 -9.32
N THR A 661 -4.58 9.83 -9.42
CA THR A 661 -5.52 10.93 -9.21
C THR A 661 -5.97 11.08 -7.74
N ALA A 662 -5.37 10.34 -6.83
CA ALA A 662 -5.64 10.45 -5.40
C ALA A 662 -5.11 11.79 -4.86
N ASP A 663 -5.82 12.35 -3.89
CA ASP A 663 -5.38 13.53 -3.17
C ASP A 663 -4.41 13.14 -2.03
N VAL A 664 -4.51 11.91 -1.50
CA VAL A 664 -3.57 11.36 -0.52
C VAL A 664 -2.28 10.91 -1.22
N LEU A 665 -1.15 11.54 -0.86
CA LEU A 665 0.15 11.33 -1.50
C LEU A 665 0.62 9.85 -1.40
N GLU A 666 0.35 9.18 -0.30
CA GLU A 666 0.68 7.76 -0.11
C GLU A 666 0.03 6.86 -1.18
N LEU A 667 -1.27 7.02 -1.41
CA LEU A 667 -2.01 6.25 -2.42
C LEU A 667 -1.52 6.59 -3.82
N GLN A 668 -1.22 7.87 -4.06
CA GLN A 668 -0.67 8.34 -5.34
C GLN A 668 0.69 7.70 -5.62
N GLN A 669 1.60 7.69 -4.63
CA GLN A 669 2.92 7.07 -4.74
C GLN A 669 2.83 5.56 -5.01
N ILE A 670 1.97 4.83 -4.25
CA ILE A 670 1.78 3.38 -4.42
C ILE A 670 1.24 3.07 -5.82
N GLY A 671 0.16 3.77 -6.21
CA GLY A 671 -0.49 3.58 -7.52
C GLY A 671 0.46 3.84 -8.68
N PHE A 672 1.20 4.96 -8.62
CA PHE A 672 2.20 5.33 -9.62
C PHE A 672 3.33 4.31 -9.73
N ALA A 673 3.94 3.96 -8.59
CA ALA A 673 5.06 3.03 -8.56
C ALA A 673 4.67 1.66 -9.15
N LEU A 674 3.49 1.13 -8.79
CA LEU A 674 3.00 -0.15 -9.31
C LEU A 674 2.64 -0.05 -10.80
N ALA A 675 2.00 1.03 -11.24
CA ALA A 675 1.68 1.23 -12.66
C ALA A 675 2.94 1.29 -13.54
N VAL A 676 3.93 2.07 -13.12
CA VAL A 676 5.23 2.19 -13.81
C VAL A 676 5.97 0.85 -13.83
N ALA A 677 6.00 0.17 -12.69
CA ALA A 677 6.69 -1.12 -12.56
C ALA A 677 6.12 -2.17 -13.52
N ILE A 678 4.79 -2.30 -13.58
CA ILE A 678 4.13 -3.25 -14.49
C ILE A 678 4.31 -2.84 -15.94
N ALA A 679 4.28 -1.54 -16.25
CA ALA A 679 4.55 -1.05 -17.60
C ALA A 679 5.97 -1.38 -18.06
N LEU A 680 6.98 -1.14 -17.21
CA LEU A 680 8.38 -1.47 -17.50
C LEU A 680 8.59 -2.97 -17.66
N ASP A 681 8.01 -3.77 -16.78
CA ASP A 681 8.08 -5.23 -16.85
C ASP A 681 7.44 -5.76 -18.14
N ALA A 682 6.23 -5.34 -18.46
CA ALA A 682 5.56 -5.79 -19.67
C ALA A 682 6.25 -5.34 -20.96
N LEU A 683 6.69 -4.09 -21.05
CA LEU A 683 7.22 -3.51 -22.29
C LEU A 683 8.72 -3.79 -22.49
N ILE A 684 9.52 -3.62 -21.43
CA ILE A 684 10.98 -3.74 -21.56
C ILE A 684 11.43 -5.16 -21.21
N VAL A 685 11.02 -5.68 -20.06
CA VAL A 685 11.52 -6.99 -19.62
C VAL A 685 10.99 -8.08 -20.54
N ARG A 686 9.69 -8.21 -20.73
CA ARG A 686 9.07 -9.34 -21.43
C ARG A 686 9.17 -9.25 -22.94
N LEU A 687 9.01 -8.05 -23.52
CA LEU A 687 9.00 -7.90 -24.97
C LEU A 687 10.41 -7.70 -25.55
N VAL A 688 11.39 -7.25 -24.75
CA VAL A 688 12.75 -6.97 -25.24
C VAL A 688 13.78 -7.86 -24.55
N LEU A 689 13.89 -7.80 -23.22
CA LEU A 689 14.98 -8.46 -22.49
C LEU A 689 14.83 -9.98 -22.47
N VAL A 690 13.63 -10.52 -22.23
CA VAL A 690 13.43 -11.98 -22.21
C VAL A 690 13.80 -12.60 -23.54
N PRO A 691 13.29 -12.20 -24.72
CA PRO A 691 13.71 -12.80 -25.98
C PRO A 691 15.19 -12.57 -26.30
N ALA A 692 15.78 -11.41 -25.96
CA ALA A 692 17.20 -11.14 -26.16
C ALA A 692 18.06 -12.11 -25.34
N PHE A 693 17.81 -12.23 -24.05
CA PHE A 693 18.58 -13.12 -23.17
C PHE A 693 18.30 -14.61 -23.46
N MET A 694 17.08 -14.98 -23.84
CA MET A 694 16.79 -16.35 -24.27
C MET A 694 17.62 -16.73 -25.48
N GLN A 695 17.86 -15.81 -26.42
CA GLN A 695 18.72 -16.04 -27.58
C GLN A 695 20.20 -16.11 -27.18
N MET A 696 20.66 -15.22 -26.27
CA MET A 696 22.07 -15.18 -25.84
C MET A 696 22.47 -16.46 -25.08
N PHE A 697 21.63 -16.96 -24.21
CA PHE A 697 21.92 -18.15 -23.41
C PHE A 697 21.62 -19.46 -24.17
N GLY A 698 20.79 -19.45 -25.20
CA GLY A 698 20.53 -20.61 -26.06
C GLY A 698 20.09 -21.85 -25.26
N ARG A 699 20.84 -22.97 -25.41
CA ARG A 699 20.53 -24.24 -24.71
C ARG A 699 20.72 -24.16 -23.20
N TRP A 700 21.53 -23.25 -22.67
CA TRP A 700 21.76 -23.09 -21.24
C TRP A 700 20.49 -22.66 -20.48
N ASN A 701 19.53 -22.06 -21.16
CA ASN A 701 18.22 -21.74 -20.57
C ASN A 701 17.48 -22.95 -20.01
N TRP A 702 17.72 -24.12 -20.58
CA TRP A 702 17.01 -25.37 -20.25
C TRP A 702 17.83 -26.30 -19.35
N TRP A 703 18.94 -25.82 -18.79
CA TRP A 703 19.85 -26.62 -17.98
C TRP A 703 19.34 -26.77 -16.53
N LEU A 704 19.26 -28.05 -16.08
CA LEU A 704 19.04 -28.41 -14.68
C LEU A 704 20.12 -29.44 -14.28
N PRO A 705 20.81 -29.24 -13.14
CA PRO A 705 21.70 -30.28 -12.60
C PRO A 705 20.89 -31.55 -12.31
N ARG A 706 21.32 -32.70 -12.86
CA ARG A 706 20.73 -33.98 -12.51
C ARG A 706 21.23 -34.38 -11.13
N PHE A 707 20.49 -34.01 -10.09
CA PHE A 707 20.68 -34.55 -8.75
C PHE A 707 20.02 -35.93 -8.70
N GLY A 708 20.82 -37.01 -8.82
CA GLY A 708 20.42 -38.38 -8.47
C GLY A 708 19.63 -39.15 -9.53
N SER A 709 20.29 -39.63 -10.59
CA SER A 709 19.85 -40.82 -11.36
C SER A 709 21.01 -41.79 -11.57
N ALA A 710 21.61 -42.27 -10.49
CA ALA A 710 22.58 -43.36 -10.54
C ALA A 710 21.91 -44.73 -10.31
N ARG A 711 20.63 -44.94 -10.71
CA ARG A 711 19.93 -46.20 -10.41
C ARG A 711 19.00 -46.74 -11.50
N GLU A 712 19.09 -46.32 -12.75
CA GLU A 712 18.22 -46.89 -13.79
C GLU A 712 18.97 -47.48 -15.03
N GLU A 713 20.29 -47.55 -15.02
CA GLU A 713 21.02 -48.16 -16.13
C GLU A 713 21.37 -49.66 -15.98
N SER A 714 20.92 -50.33 -14.90
CA SER A 714 21.26 -51.75 -14.69
C SER A 714 20.14 -52.75 -15.00
N VAL A 715 19.05 -52.37 -15.65
CA VAL A 715 17.91 -53.30 -15.96
C VAL A 715 17.66 -53.46 -17.47
N ARG A 716 18.52 -52.98 -18.36
CA ARG A 716 18.39 -53.22 -19.80
C ARG A 716 19.55 -54.04 -20.41
N SER A 717 20.16 -54.89 -19.63
CA SER A 717 21.08 -55.91 -20.18
C SER A 717 20.82 -57.25 -19.49
N HIS A 718 19.68 -57.86 -19.80
CA HIS A 718 19.51 -59.33 -19.81
C HIS A 718 18.29 -59.70 -20.64
#